data_3d7b5a32b2a598753651569a2bd6eeb0
#
_entry.id   3d7b5a32b2a598753651569a2bd6eeb0
#
_cell.length_a   1.000
_cell.length_b   1.000
_cell.length_c   1.000
_cell.angle_alpha   90.00
_cell.angle_beta   90.00
_cell.angle_gamma   90.00
#
_symmetry.space_group_name_H-M   'P 1'
#
loop_
_entity.id
_entity.type
_entity.pdbx_description
1 polymer ?
#
loop_
_entity_poly.entity_id
_entity_poly.type
_entity_poly.pdbx_seq_one_letter_code
_entity_poly.pdbx_strand_id
1 'polypeptide(L)'
;MLNSEAAQHKNFIPVLICLALAILTVITFWNLKDCGFINFDDNVYVYENASVQSGLNWNSIGQAFSSELAKKNANWHPLTWLSLMLDYQIFGLNPHGFHLVNLLFHVINTLLLFLIFRRMTKTLWPSAFVAALFAIHPLHVESVAWIAERKDVLSTFFWMLAMGAYSCYVEYPGFKRYFFILVFFILGLMAKPMLVTLPFVLLLLDFWPLGRFEAIKPDHKVQSEVFKPETSDKQKKKSKKKQVVKATLEVRKQAAPEYKWSLIYPLLWEKFPLFILAILSSIVTYIVQQKGGSVSSIEALPLMVRIGNALVSYIAYIGKMVWPSNLAVFYPYPRLFVPWQVLGSVFLLIAITLVVIWRAKRAPYLAMGWLWYAGTIVPVIGIVQVGAQAMADRYTYIPLIGLFIIAAWGVPDLLKKWNYRKEILLASSALSILCLSIITWTQVGYWQNSITLFDHTLKVTDYNWFIYNDRGHVYAGLGNYRQAIEDYNRAIEIKPRYAYAYHNRGIAYNVLGNYKQAIEDLNRAIAIKPGLVEAYINRGVAYNGLENYRQALEDFNGAIAIKPGYAEAYINRSVSYNGLGNYRQAIEDLNRVITIKPGFAEAYINRGVAYSGLGNYRQAIDDFNKAIEIKPGYADAYVRRGVTHGKFGNNNLAVNDLKTAAKLGDERAKNFLRSHGISW
;
A
#
# COMPACT_ATOMS: atom_id res chain seq x y z
N MET A 1 46.65 -4.74 27.65
CA MET A 1 46.26 -5.45 26.43
C MET A 1 44.93 -6.27 26.60
N LEU A 2 44.77 -7.07 27.64
CA LEU A 2 43.54 -7.90 27.86
C LEU A 2 42.22 -7.11 27.92
N ASN A 3 42.23 -5.86 28.42
CA ASN A 3 41.01 -5.02 28.49
C ASN A 3 40.65 -4.38 27.14
N SER A 4 41.58 -4.22 26.22
CA SER A 4 41.32 -3.68 24.87
C SER A 4 40.75 -4.75 23.93
N GLU A 5 41.21 -6.00 24.03
CA GLU A 5 40.69 -7.13 23.27
C GLU A 5 39.25 -7.49 23.69
N ALA A 6 38.97 -7.48 25.00
CA ALA A 6 37.62 -7.70 25.51
C ALA A 6 36.62 -6.60 25.12
N ALA A 7 37.10 -5.34 24.97
CA ALA A 7 36.30 -4.21 24.49
C ALA A 7 36.07 -4.28 22.96
N GLN A 8 37.06 -4.72 22.18
CA GLN A 8 36.93 -4.98 20.75
C GLN A 8 35.96 -6.13 20.46
N HIS A 9 36.02 -7.25 21.19
CA HIS A 9 35.10 -8.37 21.07
C HIS A 9 33.66 -7.98 21.38
N LYS A 10 33.40 -7.10 22.37
CA LYS A 10 32.06 -6.63 22.72
C LYS A 10 31.40 -5.78 21.61
N ASN A 11 32.18 -5.08 20.78
CA ASN A 11 31.65 -4.27 19.68
C ASN A 11 31.46 -5.07 18.37
N PHE A 12 32.12 -6.22 18.22
CA PHE A 12 32.06 -7.03 17.01
C PHE A 12 30.75 -7.84 16.88
N ILE A 13 30.23 -8.37 17.98
CA ILE A 13 29.00 -9.19 17.98
C ILE A 13 27.78 -8.45 17.37
N PRO A 14 27.47 -7.20 17.74
CA PRO A 14 26.35 -6.48 17.13
C PRO A 14 26.50 -6.26 15.62
N VAL A 15 27.71 -6.06 15.13
CA VAL A 15 27.99 -5.91 13.69
C VAL A 15 27.70 -7.24 12.98
N LEU A 16 28.12 -8.35 13.53
CA LEU A 16 27.83 -9.68 13.00
C LEU A 16 26.32 -9.96 12.95
N ILE A 17 25.57 -9.56 14.01
CA ILE A 17 24.12 -9.69 14.03
C ILE A 17 23.48 -8.82 12.93
N CYS A 18 23.93 -7.57 12.75
CA CYS A 18 23.44 -6.72 11.65
C CYS A 18 23.68 -7.39 10.29
N LEU A 19 24.88 -7.92 10.06
CA LEU A 19 25.21 -8.61 8.82
C LEU A 19 24.34 -9.86 8.62
N ALA A 20 24.18 -10.67 9.67
CA ALA A 20 23.32 -11.85 9.63
C ALA A 20 21.84 -11.51 9.33
N LEU A 21 21.31 -10.48 9.97
CA LEU A 21 19.95 -9.98 9.71
C LEU A 21 19.79 -9.49 8.27
N ALA A 22 20.74 -8.73 7.75
CA ALA A 22 20.70 -8.24 6.37
C ALA A 22 20.74 -9.41 5.37
N ILE A 23 21.65 -10.37 5.56
CA ILE A 23 21.76 -11.56 4.70
C ILE A 23 20.50 -12.39 4.78
N LEU A 24 19.98 -12.66 5.98
CA LEU A 24 18.75 -13.41 6.19
C LEU A 24 17.55 -12.76 5.46
N THR A 25 17.42 -11.43 5.57
CA THR A 25 16.34 -10.68 4.91
C THR A 25 16.47 -10.81 3.38
N VAL A 26 17.66 -10.55 2.83
CA VAL A 26 17.89 -10.62 1.39
C VAL A 26 17.64 -12.03 0.84
N ILE A 27 18.14 -13.07 1.53
CA ILE A 27 17.90 -14.45 1.10
C ILE A 27 16.40 -14.77 1.13
N THR A 28 15.69 -14.42 2.20
CA THR A 28 14.26 -14.72 2.37
C THR A 28 13.40 -14.05 1.28
N PHE A 29 13.77 -12.85 0.83
CA PHE A 29 13.07 -12.08 -0.20
C PHE A 29 13.71 -12.19 -1.59
N TRP A 30 14.60 -13.15 -1.82
CA TRP A 30 15.36 -13.25 -3.07
C TRP A 30 14.50 -13.36 -4.33
N ASN A 31 13.33 -13.99 -4.24
CA ASN A 31 12.39 -14.13 -5.36
C ASN A 31 11.79 -12.78 -5.85
N LEU A 32 11.96 -11.68 -5.12
CA LEU A 32 11.53 -10.35 -5.60
C LEU A 32 12.20 -9.93 -6.92
N LYS A 33 13.38 -10.47 -7.22
CA LYS A 33 14.05 -10.23 -8.51
C LYS A 33 13.24 -10.73 -9.72
N ASP A 34 12.34 -11.68 -9.52
CA ASP A 34 11.52 -12.31 -10.57
C ASP A 34 10.09 -11.73 -10.61
N CYS A 35 9.78 -10.75 -9.74
CA CYS A 35 8.47 -10.12 -9.65
C CYS A 35 8.32 -8.96 -10.64
N GLY A 36 7.14 -8.91 -11.28
CA GLY A 36 6.71 -7.81 -12.15
C GLY A 36 5.83 -6.79 -11.43
N PHE A 37 5.33 -5.81 -12.17
CA PHE A 37 4.26 -4.96 -11.69
C PHE A 37 2.96 -5.75 -11.52
N ILE A 38 2.22 -5.44 -10.46
CA ILE A 38 0.92 -6.03 -10.18
C ILE A 38 -0.19 -5.05 -10.59
N ASN A 39 -1.13 -5.52 -11.40
CA ASN A 39 -2.31 -4.72 -11.76
C ASN A 39 -3.31 -4.67 -10.58
N PHE A 40 -2.83 -4.08 -9.50
CA PHE A 40 -3.52 -3.82 -8.24
C PHE A 40 -2.82 -2.61 -7.62
N ASP A 41 -3.18 -1.40 -8.06
CA ASP A 41 -2.58 -0.10 -7.76
C ASP A 41 -1.22 0.22 -8.42
N ASP A 42 -0.34 -0.73 -8.80
CA ASP A 42 0.96 -0.40 -9.41
C ASP A 42 0.79 0.35 -10.75
N ASN A 43 -0.31 0.11 -11.48
CA ASN A 43 -0.67 0.88 -12.65
C ASN A 43 -0.90 2.36 -12.30
N VAL A 44 -1.68 2.63 -11.26
CA VAL A 44 -2.02 3.99 -10.80
C VAL A 44 -0.80 4.68 -10.18
N TYR A 45 0.05 3.92 -9.47
CA TYR A 45 1.21 4.46 -8.78
C TYR A 45 2.44 4.59 -9.67
N VAL A 46 2.60 3.77 -10.74
CA VAL A 46 3.83 3.75 -11.53
C VAL A 46 3.57 3.79 -13.04
N TYR A 47 3.12 2.66 -13.65
CA TYR A 47 3.26 2.50 -15.11
C TYR A 47 2.16 3.17 -15.94
N GLU A 48 1.08 3.67 -15.36
CA GLU A 48 0.09 4.55 -16.01
C GLU A 48 0.12 5.97 -15.43
N ASN A 49 1.11 6.29 -14.58
CA ASN A 49 1.20 7.59 -13.93
C ASN A 49 2.21 8.50 -14.63
N ALA A 50 1.71 9.38 -15.52
CA ALA A 50 2.55 10.31 -16.26
C ALA A 50 3.38 11.24 -15.35
N SER A 51 2.89 11.59 -14.15
CA SER A 51 3.64 12.41 -13.19
C SER A 51 4.85 11.65 -12.64
N VAL A 52 4.72 10.34 -12.37
CA VAL A 52 5.84 9.50 -11.93
C VAL A 52 6.80 9.26 -13.07
N GLN A 53 6.30 8.99 -14.27
CA GLN A 53 7.11 8.77 -15.47
C GLN A 53 7.82 10.02 -15.98
N SER A 54 7.50 11.20 -15.49
CA SER A 54 8.28 12.41 -15.78
C SER A 54 9.59 12.51 -14.98
N GLY A 55 9.82 11.62 -14.02
CA GLY A 55 10.96 11.65 -13.11
C GLY A 55 10.94 12.85 -12.17
N LEU A 56 12.06 13.10 -11.47
CA LEU A 56 12.21 14.23 -10.56
C LEU A 56 12.56 15.50 -11.34
N ASN A 57 11.61 16.41 -11.44
CA ASN A 57 11.78 17.78 -11.94
C ASN A 57 10.91 18.74 -11.12
N TRP A 58 11.12 20.05 -11.25
CA TRP A 58 10.39 21.03 -10.44
C TRP A 58 8.87 20.95 -10.61
N ASN A 59 8.39 20.60 -11.80
CA ASN A 59 6.96 20.45 -12.06
C ASN A 59 6.39 19.20 -11.38
N SER A 60 7.04 18.04 -11.54
CA SER A 60 6.60 16.80 -10.92
C SER A 60 6.68 16.85 -9.38
N ILE A 61 7.71 17.53 -8.83
CA ILE A 61 7.79 17.80 -7.38
C ILE A 61 6.60 18.63 -6.94
N GLY A 62 6.28 19.75 -7.64
CA GLY A 62 5.10 20.55 -7.35
C GLY A 62 3.80 19.74 -7.42
N GLN A 63 3.66 18.86 -8.41
CA GLN A 63 2.51 17.98 -8.56
C GLN A 63 2.38 16.98 -7.39
N ALA A 64 3.49 16.42 -6.88
CA ALA A 64 3.47 15.49 -5.75
C ALA A 64 2.85 16.10 -4.49
N PHE A 65 3.01 17.41 -4.29
CA PHE A 65 2.39 18.14 -3.18
C PHE A 65 1.01 18.71 -3.51
N SER A 66 0.57 18.65 -4.78
CA SER A 66 -0.68 19.25 -5.22
C SER A 66 -1.91 18.47 -4.73
N SER A 67 -3.03 19.20 -4.62
CA SER A 67 -4.32 18.59 -4.34
C SER A 67 -4.89 17.79 -5.52
N GLU A 68 -4.39 17.98 -6.74
CA GLU A 68 -4.89 17.29 -7.93
C GLU A 68 -4.45 15.83 -7.95
N LEU A 69 -3.16 15.56 -7.72
CA LEU A 69 -2.66 14.19 -7.62
C LEU A 69 -3.30 13.45 -6.43
N ALA A 70 -3.47 14.18 -5.30
CA ALA A 70 -4.15 13.65 -4.13
C ALA A 70 -5.62 13.28 -4.40
N LYS A 71 -6.36 14.10 -5.16
CA LYS A 71 -7.76 13.81 -5.53
C LYS A 71 -7.87 12.64 -6.49
N LYS A 72 -6.99 12.58 -7.51
CA LYS A 72 -7.00 11.51 -8.51
C LYS A 72 -6.78 10.13 -7.87
N ASN A 73 -5.92 10.06 -6.86
CA ASN A 73 -5.52 8.80 -6.22
C ASN A 73 -6.15 8.60 -4.83
N ALA A 74 -7.03 9.51 -4.38
CA ALA A 74 -7.66 9.51 -3.06
C ALA A 74 -6.69 9.42 -1.87
N ASN A 75 -5.42 9.77 -2.08
CA ASN A 75 -4.34 9.69 -1.09
C ASN A 75 -3.33 10.82 -1.27
N TRP A 76 -2.86 11.39 -0.14
CA TRP A 76 -1.82 12.41 -0.12
C TRP A 76 -0.54 11.85 0.49
N HIS A 77 0.39 11.42 -0.37
CA HIS A 77 1.65 10.77 -0.01
C HIS A 77 2.83 11.38 -0.79
N PRO A 78 3.14 12.67 -0.62
CA PRO A 78 4.12 13.36 -1.47
C PRO A 78 5.50 12.67 -1.47
N LEU A 79 6.01 12.22 -0.32
CA LEU A 79 7.32 11.56 -0.29
C LEU A 79 7.32 10.18 -0.97
N THR A 80 6.21 9.46 -0.92
CA THR A 80 6.08 8.20 -1.66
C THR A 80 6.13 8.45 -3.16
N TRP A 81 5.42 9.47 -3.66
CA TRP A 81 5.48 9.88 -5.06
C TRP A 81 6.89 10.27 -5.48
N LEU A 82 7.58 11.11 -4.70
CA LEU A 82 8.96 11.51 -4.98
C LEU A 82 9.91 10.30 -5.00
N SER A 83 9.73 9.35 -4.11
CA SER A 83 10.53 8.10 -4.10
C SER A 83 10.30 7.27 -5.37
N LEU A 84 9.04 7.14 -5.84
CA LEU A 84 8.72 6.41 -7.07
C LEU A 84 9.20 7.14 -8.33
N MET A 85 9.14 8.49 -8.35
CA MET A 85 9.71 9.32 -9.42
C MET A 85 11.22 9.15 -9.52
N LEU A 86 11.92 9.05 -8.37
CA LEU A 86 13.35 8.78 -8.33
C LEU A 86 13.68 7.39 -8.87
N ASP A 87 12.90 6.38 -8.47
CA ASP A 87 13.07 5.02 -8.99
C ASP A 87 12.88 4.98 -10.51
N TYR A 88 11.84 5.65 -11.02
CA TYR A 88 11.63 5.75 -12.46
C TYR A 88 12.80 6.44 -13.19
N GLN A 89 13.34 7.50 -12.61
CA GLN A 89 14.48 8.22 -13.20
C GLN A 89 15.75 7.36 -13.27
N ILE A 90 15.93 6.44 -12.31
CA ILE A 90 17.13 5.56 -12.25
C ILE A 90 16.90 4.29 -13.08
N PHE A 91 15.72 3.68 -13.01
CA PHE A 91 15.47 2.34 -13.53
C PHE A 91 14.49 2.31 -14.72
N GLY A 92 13.88 3.45 -15.10
CA GLY A 92 12.77 3.47 -16.06
C GLY A 92 11.57 2.67 -15.56
N LEU A 93 10.89 1.95 -16.43
CA LEU A 93 9.79 1.03 -16.08
C LEU A 93 10.30 -0.40 -15.80
N ASN A 94 11.48 -0.54 -15.19
CA ASN A 94 11.98 -1.85 -14.78
C ASN A 94 11.50 -2.19 -13.35
N PRO A 95 10.55 -3.14 -13.16
CA PRO A 95 9.99 -3.46 -11.84
C PRO A 95 11.02 -3.94 -10.84
N HIS A 96 12.11 -4.60 -11.29
CA HIS A 96 13.16 -5.11 -10.40
C HIS A 96 13.84 -3.98 -9.59
N GLY A 97 14.02 -2.79 -10.19
CA GLY A 97 14.56 -1.62 -9.50
C GLY A 97 13.67 -1.17 -8.35
N PHE A 98 12.36 -1.13 -8.57
CA PHE A 98 11.39 -0.73 -7.55
C PHE A 98 11.31 -1.73 -6.39
N HIS A 99 11.32 -3.04 -6.70
CA HIS A 99 11.36 -4.09 -5.67
C HIS A 99 12.65 -4.05 -4.86
N LEU A 100 13.80 -3.81 -5.51
CA LEU A 100 15.09 -3.69 -4.82
C LEU A 100 15.08 -2.55 -3.81
N VAL A 101 14.51 -1.39 -4.16
CA VAL A 101 14.42 -0.25 -3.24
C VAL A 101 13.46 -0.54 -2.07
N ASN A 102 12.33 -1.25 -2.29
CA ASN A 102 11.47 -1.71 -1.19
C ASN A 102 12.23 -2.64 -0.24
N LEU A 103 12.95 -3.62 -0.80
CA LEU A 103 13.77 -4.54 -0.01
C LEU A 103 14.87 -3.81 0.77
N LEU A 104 15.53 -2.84 0.15
CA LEU A 104 16.56 -2.03 0.82
C LEU A 104 15.98 -1.30 2.04
N PHE A 105 14.81 -0.64 1.90
CA PHE A 105 14.14 -0.02 3.04
C PHE A 105 13.76 -1.03 4.12
N HIS A 106 13.30 -2.22 3.73
CA HIS A 106 12.97 -3.27 4.69
C HIS A 106 14.18 -3.78 5.47
N VAL A 107 15.33 -3.97 4.80
CA VAL A 107 16.61 -4.30 5.44
C VAL A 107 17.03 -3.18 6.41
N ILE A 108 17.00 -1.92 5.97
CA ILE A 108 17.36 -0.78 6.83
C ILE A 108 16.43 -0.70 8.04
N ASN A 109 15.12 -0.88 7.87
CA ASN A 109 14.14 -0.88 8.96
C ASN A 109 14.44 -1.99 9.97
N THR A 110 14.80 -3.18 9.50
CA THR A 110 15.20 -4.32 10.34
C THR A 110 16.43 -4.00 11.18
N LEU A 111 17.47 -3.42 10.55
CA LEU A 111 18.70 -3.05 11.24
C LEU A 111 18.49 -1.92 12.25
N LEU A 112 17.70 -0.90 11.88
CA LEU A 112 17.32 0.19 12.79
C LEU A 112 16.54 -0.34 13.98
N LEU A 113 15.57 -1.23 13.77
CA LEU A 113 14.77 -1.85 14.83
C LEU A 113 15.69 -2.57 15.83
N PHE A 114 16.63 -3.39 15.36
CA PHE A 114 17.62 -4.05 16.20
C PHE A 114 18.44 -3.08 17.03
N LEU A 115 19.04 -2.08 16.37
CA LEU A 115 19.96 -1.12 17.00
C LEU A 115 19.23 -0.26 18.05
N ILE A 116 18.02 0.21 17.74
CA ILE A 116 17.20 1.04 18.62
C ILE A 116 16.77 0.24 19.86
N PHE A 117 16.22 -0.97 19.67
CA PHE A 117 15.79 -1.80 20.80
C PHE A 117 16.96 -2.25 21.67
N ARG A 118 18.09 -2.64 21.06
CA ARG A 118 19.33 -2.93 21.81
C ARG A 118 19.79 -1.72 22.65
N ARG A 119 19.73 -0.51 22.10
CA ARG A 119 20.09 0.72 22.82
C ARG A 119 19.17 0.98 24.00
N MET A 120 17.85 0.91 23.79
CA MET A 120 16.86 1.21 24.81
C MET A 120 16.78 0.14 25.90
N THR A 121 16.78 -1.15 25.52
CA THR A 121 16.60 -2.27 26.46
C THR A 121 17.89 -2.76 27.08
N LYS A 122 19.06 -2.39 26.53
CA LYS A 122 20.40 -2.91 26.88
C LYS A 122 20.50 -4.45 26.76
N THR A 123 19.59 -5.10 26.01
CA THR A 123 19.57 -6.55 25.80
C THR A 123 19.88 -6.87 24.34
N LEU A 124 20.78 -7.83 24.10
CA LEU A 124 21.25 -8.18 22.76
C LEU A 124 20.31 -9.14 22.05
N TRP A 125 20.11 -10.34 22.64
CA TRP A 125 19.42 -11.45 21.99
C TRP A 125 17.91 -11.23 21.80
N PRO A 126 17.16 -10.72 22.81
CA PRO A 126 15.76 -10.39 22.58
C PRO A 126 15.56 -9.34 21.49
N SER A 127 16.43 -8.30 21.44
CA SER A 127 16.35 -7.28 20.39
C SER A 127 16.68 -7.84 19.01
N ALA A 128 17.65 -8.76 18.90
CA ALA A 128 17.99 -9.44 17.67
C ALA A 128 16.83 -10.35 17.21
N PHE A 129 16.16 -11.04 18.12
CA PHE A 129 15.04 -11.91 17.79
C PHE A 129 13.81 -11.12 17.32
N VAL A 130 13.48 -9.99 17.95
CA VAL A 130 12.41 -9.08 17.45
C VAL A 130 12.72 -8.63 16.03
N ALA A 131 13.96 -8.20 15.76
CA ALA A 131 14.36 -7.77 14.43
C ALA A 131 14.36 -8.92 13.40
N ALA A 132 14.75 -10.14 13.81
CA ALA A 132 14.71 -11.32 12.96
C ALA A 132 13.25 -11.68 12.59
N LEU A 133 12.33 -11.69 13.56
CA LEU A 133 10.91 -11.91 13.28
C LEU A 133 10.35 -10.83 12.34
N PHE A 134 10.68 -9.56 12.59
CA PHE A 134 10.27 -8.46 11.71
C PHE A 134 10.81 -8.64 10.28
N ALA A 135 12.07 -9.07 10.15
CA ALA A 135 12.73 -9.26 8.86
C ALA A 135 12.06 -10.31 7.98
N ILE A 136 11.57 -11.41 8.59
CA ILE A 136 11.18 -12.61 7.83
C ILE A 136 9.72 -13.04 8.00
N HIS A 137 8.89 -12.25 8.67
CA HIS A 137 7.51 -12.67 8.91
C HIS A 137 6.68 -12.60 7.62
N PRO A 138 5.92 -13.66 7.26
CA PRO A 138 5.14 -13.70 6.01
C PRO A 138 4.11 -12.58 5.86
N LEU A 139 3.55 -12.07 6.96
CA LEU A 139 2.64 -10.93 6.96
C LEU A 139 3.28 -9.62 6.46
N HIS A 140 4.60 -9.54 6.40
CA HIS A 140 5.31 -8.38 5.87
C HIS A 140 5.56 -8.43 4.36
N VAL A 141 5.27 -9.59 3.72
CA VAL A 141 5.48 -9.75 2.27
C VAL A 141 4.67 -8.74 1.48
N GLU A 142 3.42 -8.49 1.82
CA GLU A 142 2.58 -7.52 1.14
C GLU A 142 3.20 -6.11 1.14
N SER A 143 3.73 -5.65 2.29
CA SER A 143 4.37 -4.33 2.40
C SER A 143 5.70 -4.22 1.65
N VAL A 144 6.41 -5.34 1.41
CA VAL A 144 7.73 -5.35 0.78
C VAL A 144 7.64 -5.68 -0.71
N ALA A 145 6.84 -6.70 -1.07
CA ALA A 145 6.72 -7.19 -2.43
C ALA A 145 5.83 -6.30 -3.32
N TRP A 146 4.84 -5.62 -2.76
CA TRP A 146 3.97 -4.73 -3.52
C TRP A 146 4.61 -3.36 -3.70
N ILE A 147 4.86 -2.96 -4.94
CA ILE A 147 5.54 -1.69 -5.26
C ILE A 147 4.73 -0.49 -4.76
N ALA A 148 3.40 -0.49 -4.93
CA ALA A 148 2.52 0.56 -4.45
C ALA A 148 2.55 0.72 -2.90
N GLU A 149 2.99 -0.31 -2.15
CA GLU A 149 3.19 -0.22 -0.70
C GLU A 149 4.59 0.31 -0.31
N ARG A 150 5.34 0.94 -1.23
CA ARG A 150 6.50 1.79 -0.92
C ARG A 150 6.25 2.68 0.29
N LYS A 151 5.01 3.16 0.40
CA LYS A 151 4.54 3.99 1.51
C LYS A 151 4.73 3.33 2.88
N ASP A 152 4.64 1.98 3.00
CA ASP A 152 4.84 1.27 4.26
C ASP A 152 6.31 1.24 4.68
N VAL A 153 7.18 0.78 3.80
CA VAL A 153 8.61 0.63 4.11
C VAL A 153 9.27 1.99 4.29
N LEU A 154 8.90 3.00 3.50
CA LEU A 154 9.41 4.36 3.59
C LEU A 154 8.92 5.08 4.86
N SER A 155 7.64 4.98 5.19
CA SER A 155 7.12 5.60 6.41
C SER A 155 7.69 4.95 7.66
N THR A 156 7.88 3.63 7.65
CA THR A 156 8.51 2.90 8.75
C THR A 156 9.98 3.28 8.91
N PHE A 157 10.70 3.57 7.83
CA PHE A 157 12.05 4.12 7.91
C PHE A 157 12.09 5.41 8.73
N PHE A 158 11.19 6.35 8.45
CA PHE A 158 11.10 7.58 9.23
C PHE A 158 10.59 7.34 10.65
N TRP A 159 9.71 6.36 10.86
CA TRP A 159 9.30 5.90 12.19
C TRP A 159 10.50 5.46 13.03
N MET A 160 11.35 4.60 12.46
CA MET A 160 12.56 4.12 13.15
C MET A 160 13.54 5.26 13.42
N LEU A 161 13.75 6.19 12.47
CA LEU A 161 14.60 7.35 12.69
C LEU A 161 14.06 8.25 13.82
N ALA A 162 12.75 8.48 13.89
CA ALA A 162 12.12 9.27 14.95
C ALA A 162 12.28 8.58 16.33
N MET A 163 12.08 7.26 16.39
CA MET A 163 12.34 6.47 17.62
C MET A 163 13.80 6.52 18.04
N GLY A 164 14.73 6.39 17.09
CA GLY A 164 16.16 6.50 17.34
C GLY A 164 16.57 7.88 17.88
N ALA A 165 16.05 8.94 17.23
CA ALA A 165 16.24 10.32 17.69
C ALA A 165 15.65 10.54 19.09
N TYR A 166 14.46 9.94 19.35
CA TYR A 166 13.83 9.99 20.66
C TYR A 166 14.67 9.28 21.73
N SER A 167 15.21 8.09 21.46
CA SER A 167 16.12 7.40 22.36
C SER A 167 17.36 8.25 22.72
N CYS A 168 17.92 8.95 21.70
CA CYS A 168 19.04 9.88 21.92
C CYS A 168 18.63 11.11 22.72
N TYR A 169 17.41 11.63 22.51
CA TYR A 169 16.89 12.78 23.23
C TYR A 169 16.67 12.45 24.71
N VAL A 170 16.15 11.29 25.02
CA VAL A 170 15.93 10.87 26.42
C VAL A 170 17.25 10.74 27.19
N GLU A 171 18.32 10.23 26.57
CA GLU A 171 19.65 10.15 27.21
C GLU A 171 20.32 11.51 27.37
N TYR A 172 20.16 12.40 26.39
CA TYR A 172 20.77 13.72 26.33
C TYR A 172 19.75 14.74 25.84
N PRO A 173 18.89 15.29 26.69
CA PRO A 173 17.88 16.27 26.28
C PRO A 173 18.48 17.50 25.61
N GLY A 174 17.83 18.00 24.55
CA GLY A 174 18.25 19.21 23.88
C GLY A 174 17.43 19.49 22.62
N PHE A 175 17.29 20.80 22.30
CA PHE A 175 16.46 21.28 21.19
C PHE A 175 16.78 20.60 19.85
N LYS A 176 18.06 20.47 19.49
CA LYS A 176 18.47 19.85 18.21
C LYS A 176 17.95 18.42 18.07
N ARG A 177 18.02 17.61 19.15
CA ARG A 177 17.55 16.22 19.11
C ARG A 177 16.04 16.13 19.02
N TYR A 178 15.35 17.01 19.73
CA TYR A 178 13.89 17.10 19.65
C TYR A 178 13.43 17.56 18.26
N PHE A 179 14.13 18.52 17.64
CA PHE A 179 13.88 18.97 16.28
C PHE A 179 13.96 17.81 15.27
N PHE A 180 14.95 16.92 15.38
CA PHE A 180 15.03 15.74 14.49
C PHE A 180 13.85 14.78 14.68
N ILE A 181 13.31 14.65 15.89
CA ILE A 181 12.09 13.84 16.11
C ILE A 181 10.93 14.42 15.30
N LEU A 182 10.72 15.73 15.38
CA LEU A 182 9.67 16.43 14.62
C LEU A 182 9.87 16.29 13.11
N VAL A 183 11.10 16.50 12.61
CA VAL A 183 11.42 16.37 11.17
C VAL A 183 11.11 14.97 10.68
N PHE A 184 11.63 13.93 11.33
CA PHE A 184 11.39 12.55 10.90
C PHE A 184 9.92 12.17 11.01
N PHE A 185 9.21 12.66 12.01
CA PHE A 185 7.78 12.43 12.14
C PHE A 185 6.99 13.08 11.00
N ILE A 186 7.27 14.34 10.65
CA ILE A 186 6.64 15.04 9.52
C ILE A 186 6.93 14.30 8.20
N LEU A 187 8.19 13.94 7.93
CA LEU A 187 8.56 13.20 6.73
C LEU A 187 7.84 11.84 6.66
N GLY A 188 7.71 11.17 7.79
CA GLY A 188 6.97 9.92 7.85
C GLY A 188 5.46 10.08 7.57
N LEU A 189 4.82 11.10 8.12
CA LEU A 189 3.41 11.45 7.83
C LEU A 189 3.20 11.79 6.35
N MET A 190 4.19 12.41 5.69
CA MET A 190 4.18 12.70 4.26
C MET A 190 4.42 11.45 3.40
N ALA A 191 4.95 10.36 3.96
CA ALA A 191 5.07 9.07 3.28
C ALA A 191 3.80 8.21 3.46
N LYS A 192 3.27 8.11 4.68
CA LYS A 192 2.00 7.41 4.98
C LYS A 192 1.39 7.96 6.28
N PRO A 193 0.08 8.30 6.31
CA PRO A 193 -0.56 8.85 7.52
C PRO A 193 -0.61 7.90 8.73
N MET A 194 -0.33 6.61 8.57
CA MET A 194 -0.34 5.64 9.68
C MET A 194 0.58 5.99 10.84
N LEU A 195 1.59 6.86 10.63
CA LEU A 195 2.49 7.33 11.67
C LEU A 195 1.80 8.16 12.77
N VAL A 196 0.54 8.56 12.62
CA VAL A 196 -0.24 9.27 13.65
C VAL A 196 -0.23 8.58 15.01
N THR A 197 0.08 7.30 15.06
CA THR A 197 0.18 6.50 16.30
C THR A 197 1.53 6.60 17.01
N LEU A 198 2.57 7.17 16.38
CA LEU A 198 3.91 7.27 16.96
C LEU A 198 3.95 8.00 18.31
N PRO A 199 3.24 9.13 18.53
CA PRO A 199 3.28 9.81 19.84
C PRO A 199 2.84 8.91 21.00
N PHE A 200 1.84 8.03 20.76
CA PHE A 200 1.41 7.03 21.75
C PHE A 200 2.49 5.98 22.00
N VAL A 201 3.16 5.53 20.95
CA VAL A 201 4.25 4.57 21.08
C VAL A 201 5.43 5.17 21.84
N LEU A 202 5.76 6.44 21.63
CA LEU A 202 6.80 7.11 22.43
C LEU A 202 6.44 7.17 23.92
N LEU A 203 5.16 7.34 24.28
CA LEU A 203 4.71 7.25 25.67
C LEU A 203 4.85 5.82 26.21
N LEU A 204 4.55 4.79 25.40
CA LEU A 204 4.76 3.40 25.80
C LEU A 204 6.25 3.09 25.99
N LEU A 205 7.13 3.65 25.18
CA LEU A 205 8.59 3.54 25.34
C LEU A 205 9.07 4.20 26.65
N ASP A 206 8.45 5.33 27.03
CA ASP A 206 8.73 5.97 28.34
C ASP A 206 8.38 5.07 29.51
N PHE A 207 7.28 4.27 29.38
CA PHE A 207 6.92 3.27 30.38
C PHE A 207 7.92 2.13 30.40
N TRP A 208 8.18 1.52 29.26
CA TRP A 208 9.17 0.47 29.07
C TRP A 208 9.69 0.52 27.63
N PRO A 209 10.99 0.45 27.40
CA PRO A 209 12.09 0.13 28.33
C PRO A 209 12.78 1.34 28.97
N LEU A 210 12.37 2.59 28.69
CA LEU A 210 13.08 3.80 29.14
C LEU A 210 12.87 4.13 30.63
N GLY A 211 11.82 3.59 31.28
CA GLY A 211 11.58 3.71 32.72
C GLY A 211 11.32 5.13 33.23
N ARG A 212 10.87 6.06 32.38
CA ARG A 212 10.67 7.49 32.72
C ARG A 212 9.45 7.73 33.63
N PHE A 213 8.58 6.74 33.82
CA PHE A 213 7.46 6.78 34.75
C PHE A 213 7.85 6.43 36.19
N GLU A 214 9.06 5.89 36.41
CA GLU A 214 9.54 5.58 37.74
C GLU A 214 10.15 6.82 38.36
N ALA A 215 9.74 7.17 39.60
CA ALA A 215 10.41 8.19 40.37
C ALA A 215 11.87 7.77 40.56
N ILE A 216 12.83 8.62 40.22
CA ILE A 216 14.24 8.43 40.50
C ILE A 216 14.31 8.22 42.03
N LYS A 217 14.58 6.98 42.44
CA LYS A 217 14.93 6.75 43.84
C LYS A 217 16.17 7.62 44.10
N PRO A 218 16.12 8.52 45.09
CA PRO A 218 17.32 9.25 45.45
C PRO A 218 18.41 8.20 45.68
N ASP A 219 19.51 8.31 44.97
CA ASP A 219 20.70 7.52 45.23
C ASP A 219 21.05 7.77 46.69
N HIS A 220 20.63 6.88 47.60
CA HIS A 220 21.22 6.77 48.90
C HIS A 220 22.66 6.34 48.62
N LYS A 221 23.51 7.29 48.22
CA LYS A 221 24.89 7.25 48.61
C LYS A 221 24.82 7.07 50.09
N VAL A 222 24.90 5.81 50.52
CA VAL A 222 25.27 5.50 51.88
C VAL A 222 26.57 6.26 52.09
N GLN A 223 26.45 7.44 52.72
CA GLN A 223 27.59 8.00 53.39
C GLN A 223 28.04 6.90 54.35
N SER A 224 29.00 6.14 53.90
CA SER A 224 29.82 5.31 54.77
C SER A 224 30.61 6.30 55.62
N GLU A 225 29.95 6.86 56.64
CA GLU A 225 30.68 7.36 57.78
C GLU A 225 31.49 6.19 58.32
N VAL A 226 32.77 6.34 58.13
CA VAL A 226 33.79 5.47 58.71
C VAL A 226 33.66 5.56 60.24
N PHE A 227 32.81 4.67 60.79
CA PHE A 227 32.85 4.43 62.21
C PHE A 227 34.11 3.57 62.47
N LYS A 228 35.15 4.21 63.03
CA LYS A 228 36.29 3.54 63.65
C LYS A 228 35.75 2.54 64.70
N PRO A 229 36.13 1.29 64.68
CA PRO A 229 35.67 0.35 65.71
C PRO A 229 36.48 0.54 66.99
N GLU A 230 35.85 1.05 68.02
CA GLU A 230 36.34 0.83 69.38
C GLU A 230 35.95 -0.62 69.81
N THR A 231 36.87 -1.21 70.48
CA THR A 231 37.04 -2.58 70.90
C THR A 231 35.91 -3.18 71.77
N SER A 232 35.82 -4.54 71.66
CA SER A 232 35.21 -5.52 72.59
C SER A 232 33.68 -5.71 72.59
N ASP A 233 33.23 -6.76 71.92
CA ASP A 233 32.28 -7.78 72.44
C ASP A 233 31.82 -8.73 71.32
N LYS A 234 32.28 -9.97 71.32
CA LYS A 234 31.97 -10.99 70.28
C LYS A 234 30.51 -11.51 70.30
N GLN A 235 29.76 -11.30 71.29
CA GLN A 235 28.36 -11.80 71.39
C GLN A 235 27.34 -10.80 70.83
N LYS A 236 27.58 -9.50 70.88
CA LYS A 236 26.68 -8.45 70.24
C LYS A 236 26.77 -8.38 68.74
N LYS A 237 27.84 -8.93 68.10
CA LYS A 237 28.01 -8.95 66.67
C LYS A 237 27.09 -9.90 65.92
N LYS A 238 26.67 -11.04 66.50
CA LYS A 238 25.74 -11.98 65.83
C LYS A 238 24.29 -11.53 65.83
N SER A 239 23.82 -10.81 66.84
CA SER A 239 22.47 -10.27 66.87
C SER A 239 22.30 -9.04 65.96
N LYS A 240 23.29 -8.11 65.93
CA LYS A 240 23.29 -6.97 65.02
C LYS A 240 23.39 -7.39 63.56
N LYS A 241 24.19 -8.42 63.22
CA LYS A 241 24.27 -8.95 61.84
C LYS A 241 22.96 -9.59 61.37
N LYS A 242 22.23 -10.29 62.26
CA LYS A 242 20.89 -10.80 61.94
C LYS A 242 19.84 -9.70 61.81
N GLN A 243 19.91 -8.63 62.61
CA GLN A 243 19.01 -7.47 62.47
C GLN A 243 19.28 -6.64 61.20
N VAL A 244 20.56 -6.41 60.86
CA VAL A 244 20.93 -5.69 59.63
C VAL A 244 20.56 -6.51 58.38
N VAL A 245 20.78 -7.84 58.38
CA VAL A 245 20.35 -8.72 57.29
C VAL A 245 18.83 -8.79 57.19
N LYS A 246 18.10 -8.78 58.34
CA LYS A 246 16.64 -8.76 58.35
C LYS A 246 16.09 -7.41 57.88
N ALA A 247 16.68 -6.30 58.30
CA ALA A 247 16.34 -4.96 57.82
C ALA A 247 16.67 -4.77 56.31
N THR A 248 17.79 -5.30 55.84
CA THR A 248 18.16 -5.26 54.41
C THR A 248 17.26 -6.17 53.57
N LEU A 249 16.76 -7.29 54.14
CA LEU A 249 15.78 -8.17 53.48
C LEU A 249 14.35 -7.55 53.49
N GLU A 250 13.99 -6.83 54.56
CA GLU A 250 12.72 -6.10 54.61
C GLU A 250 12.71 -4.87 53.72
N VAL A 251 13.83 -4.12 53.59
CA VAL A 251 13.98 -3.02 52.64
C VAL A 251 13.98 -3.54 51.20
N ARG A 252 14.45 -4.77 50.93
CA ARG A 252 14.34 -5.40 49.59
C ARG A 252 12.93 -5.92 49.29
N LYS A 253 12.05 -6.09 50.26
CA LYS A 253 10.65 -6.48 50.05
C LYS A 253 9.67 -5.31 49.86
N GLN A 254 10.10 -4.07 50.14
CA GLN A 254 9.27 -2.89 50.03
C GLN A 254 9.85 -1.90 49.04
N ALA A 255 9.53 -2.05 47.80
CA ALA A 255 9.25 -0.95 46.88
C ALA A 255 8.80 -1.53 45.53
N ALA A 256 7.53 -1.85 45.41
CA ALA A 256 6.88 -1.82 44.12
C ALA A 256 7.06 -0.37 43.54
N PRO A 257 7.39 -0.20 42.27
CA PRO A 257 7.56 1.15 41.70
C PRO A 257 6.27 1.94 41.95
N GLU A 258 6.35 3.05 42.68
CA GLU A 258 5.25 4.00 42.80
C GLU A 258 5.19 4.83 41.50
N TYR A 259 4.22 4.56 40.67
CA TYR A 259 3.91 5.39 39.52
C TYR A 259 3.22 6.67 39.99
N LYS A 260 3.90 7.82 39.89
CA LYS A 260 3.33 9.13 40.24
C LYS A 260 2.75 9.82 39.00
N TRP A 261 1.47 10.12 39.01
CA TRP A 261 0.80 10.88 37.94
C TRP A 261 1.51 12.20 37.61
N SER A 262 2.17 12.83 38.57
CA SER A 262 2.98 14.03 38.38
C SER A 262 4.15 13.86 37.40
N LEU A 263 4.60 12.63 37.16
CA LEU A 263 5.67 12.33 36.19
C LEU A 263 5.12 12.17 34.76
N ILE A 264 3.84 11.84 34.63
CA ILE A 264 3.20 11.62 33.32
C ILE A 264 2.94 12.94 32.62
N TYR A 265 2.56 13.98 33.36
CA TYR A 265 2.19 15.27 32.80
C TYR A 265 3.29 15.93 31.95
N PRO A 266 4.56 16.03 32.40
CA PRO A 266 5.65 16.54 31.60
C PRO A 266 5.90 15.72 30.31
N LEU A 267 5.72 14.39 30.38
CA LEU A 267 5.89 13.49 29.23
C LEU A 267 4.81 13.69 28.18
N LEU A 268 3.57 14.00 28.59
CA LEU A 268 2.50 14.34 27.67
C LEU A 268 2.77 15.70 26.98
N TRP A 269 3.21 16.72 27.75
CA TRP A 269 3.57 18.03 27.19
C TRP A 269 4.73 17.93 26.19
N GLU A 270 5.70 17.09 26.46
CA GLU A 270 6.81 16.82 25.54
C GLU A 270 6.32 16.29 24.18
N LYS A 271 5.26 15.49 24.14
CA LYS A 271 4.69 14.93 22.90
C LYS A 271 3.55 15.77 22.31
N PHE A 272 3.14 16.85 22.97
CA PHE A 272 2.03 17.69 22.51
C PHE A 272 2.19 18.20 21.07
N PRO A 273 3.36 18.68 20.60
CA PRO A 273 3.55 19.05 19.21
C PRO A 273 3.35 17.90 18.24
N LEU A 274 3.75 16.68 18.62
CA LEU A 274 3.55 15.48 17.81
C LEU A 274 2.06 15.10 17.71
N PHE A 275 1.29 15.24 18.81
CA PHE A 275 -0.15 15.01 18.78
C PHE A 275 -0.87 16.02 17.87
N ILE A 276 -0.49 17.29 17.88
CA ILE A 276 -1.04 18.31 16.97
C ILE A 276 -0.80 17.89 15.50
N LEU A 277 0.44 17.51 15.16
CA LEU A 277 0.78 17.07 13.80
C LEU A 277 -0.01 15.82 13.39
N ALA A 278 -0.20 14.87 14.31
CA ALA A 278 -0.99 13.67 14.08
C ALA A 278 -2.46 14.01 13.79
N ILE A 279 -3.06 14.90 14.56
CA ILE A 279 -4.45 15.36 14.35
C ILE A 279 -4.59 16.06 12.99
N LEU A 280 -3.69 17.00 12.68
CA LEU A 280 -3.70 17.70 11.39
C LEU A 280 -3.58 16.74 10.21
N SER A 281 -2.64 15.78 10.28
CA SER A 281 -2.48 14.75 9.26
C SER A 281 -3.74 13.88 9.11
N SER A 282 -4.39 13.51 10.21
CA SER A 282 -5.64 12.73 10.20
C SER A 282 -6.77 13.49 9.53
N ILE A 283 -6.91 14.79 9.79
CA ILE A 283 -7.93 15.66 9.17
C ILE A 283 -7.68 15.75 7.66
N VAL A 284 -6.44 16.04 7.23
CA VAL A 284 -6.08 16.11 5.81
C VAL A 284 -6.39 14.79 5.10
N THR A 285 -5.97 13.68 5.69
CA THR A 285 -6.20 12.33 5.15
C THR A 285 -7.69 12.05 4.98
N TYR A 286 -8.50 12.32 6.01
CA TYR A 286 -9.95 12.09 5.96
C TYR A 286 -10.60 12.92 4.85
N ILE A 287 -10.27 14.21 4.73
CA ILE A 287 -10.82 15.11 3.69
C ILE A 287 -10.44 14.61 2.29
N VAL A 288 -9.19 14.21 2.08
CA VAL A 288 -8.70 13.72 0.78
C VAL A 288 -9.40 12.42 0.39
N GLN A 289 -9.49 11.46 1.31
CA GLN A 289 -10.12 10.16 1.07
C GLN A 289 -11.64 10.28 0.86
N GLN A 290 -12.31 11.17 1.60
CA GLN A 290 -13.73 11.45 1.41
C GLN A 290 -14.01 12.06 0.02
N LYS A 291 -13.21 13.05 -0.40
CA LYS A 291 -13.33 13.68 -1.73
C LYS A 291 -12.98 12.70 -2.86
N GLY A 292 -12.06 11.76 -2.62
CA GLY A 292 -11.70 10.69 -3.56
C GLY A 292 -12.68 9.52 -3.61
N GLY A 293 -13.75 9.52 -2.77
CA GLY A 293 -14.76 8.47 -2.75
C GLY A 293 -14.30 7.14 -2.15
N SER A 294 -13.14 7.11 -1.45
CA SER A 294 -12.60 5.89 -0.86
C SER A 294 -13.20 5.55 0.50
N VAL A 295 -13.86 6.52 1.16
CA VAL A 295 -14.52 6.29 2.46
C VAL A 295 -15.90 5.71 2.23
N SER A 296 -16.12 4.50 2.74
CA SER A 296 -17.43 3.85 2.68
C SER A 296 -18.46 4.59 3.55
N SER A 297 -19.64 4.85 3.00
CA SER A 297 -20.73 5.44 3.79
C SER A 297 -21.24 4.47 4.87
N ILE A 298 -21.94 5.00 5.88
CA ILE A 298 -22.55 4.18 6.96
C ILE A 298 -23.71 3.35 6.42
N GLU A 299 -24.41 3.85 5.40
CA GLU A 299 -25.49 3.11 4.73
C GLU A 299 -24.94 1.90 3.94
N ALA A 300 -23.78 2.06 3.30
CA ALA A 300 -23.14 0.98 2.55
C ALA A 300 -22.52 -0.09 3.46
N LEU A 301 -21.98 0.31 4.62
CA LEU A 301 -21.38 -0.58 5.61
C LEU A 301 -21.72 -0.09 7.02
N PRO A 302 -22.75 -0.63 7.69
CA PRO A 302 -23.20 -0.20 9.01
C PRO A 302 -22.12 -0.27 10.09
N LEU A 303 -22.13 0.67 11.04
CA LEU A 303 -21.13 0.78 12.09
C LEU A 303 -20.95 -0.52 12.91
N MET A 304 -22.06 -1.22 13.20
CA MET A 304 -22.00 -2.50 13.93
C MET A 304 -21.25 -3.59 13.18
N VAL A 305 -21.35 -3.60 11.84
CA VAL A 305 -20.59 -4.51 10.98
C VAL A 305 -19.08 -4.17 11.05
N ARG A 306 -18.73 -2.88 11.03
CA ARG A 306 -17.34 -2.42 11.17
C ARG A 306 -16.75 -2.77 12.53
N ILE A 307 -17.50 -2.56 13.61
CA ILE A 307 -17.06 -2.91 14.98
C ILE A 307 -16.87 -4.42 15.10
N GLY A 308 -17.85 -5.22 14.63
CA GLY A 308 -17.72 -6.67 14.62
C GLY A 308 -16.49 -7.15 13.84
N ASN A 309 -16.27 -6.58 12.65
CA ASN A 309 -15.08 -6.86 11.85
C ASN A 309 -13.79 -6.47 12.58
N ALA A 310 -13.72 -5.30 13.17
CA ALA A 310 -12.54 -4.82 13.90
C ALA A 310 -12.18 -5.79 15.05
N LEU A 311 -13.15 -6.21 15.86
CA LEU A 311 -12.93 -7.14 16.97
C LEU A 311 -12.41 -8.50 16.49
N VAL A 312 -13.01 -9.04 15.44
CA VAL A 312 -12.57 -10.31 14.84
C VAL A 312 -11.18 -10.16 14.22
N SER A 313 -10.90 -9.06 13.52
CA SER A 313 -9.61 -8.81 12.86
C SER A 313 -8.45 -8.70 13.85
N TYR A 314 -8.65 -8.10 15.04
CA TYR A 314 -7.62 -8.11 16.09
C TYR A 314 -7.16 -9.53 16.44
N ILE A 315 -8.09 -10.46 16.62
CA ILE A 315 -7.74 -11.85 16.96
C ILE A 315 -7.22 -12.59 15.73
N ALA A 316 -7.77 -12.33 14.53
CA ALA A 316 -7.30 -12.94 13.30
C ALA A 316 -5.83 -12.61 13.00
N TYR A 317 -5.38 -11.36 13.21
CA TYR A 317 -3.98 -10.99 13.03
C TYR A 317 -3.06 -11.68 14.04
N ILE A 318 -3.49 -11.86 15.31
CA ILE A 318 -2.72 -12.66 16.29
C ILE A 318 -2.61 -14.11 15.81
N GLY A 319 -3.71 -14.68 15.32
CA GLY A 319 -3.72 -16.02 14.74
C GLY A 319 -2.75 -16.15 13.55
N LYS A 320 -2.80 -15.20 12.61
CA LYS A 320 -1.90 -15.17 11.45
C LYS A 320 -0.43 -14.89 11.81
N MET A 321 -0.17 -14.16 12.90
CA MET A 321 1.19 -14.01 13.42
C MET A 321 1.77 -15.35 13.91
N VAL A 322 0.97 -16.17 14.59
CA VAL A 322 1.43 -17.47 15.12
C VAL A 322 1.44 -18.54 14.02
N TRP A 323 0.45 -18.54 13.16
CA TRP A 323 0.27 -19.48 12.06
C TRP A 323 -0.07 -18.76 10.77
N PRO A 324 0.94 -18.28 10.01
CA PRO A 324 0.76 -17.43 8.81
C PRO A 324 0.33 -18.27 7.59
N SER A 325 -0.92 -18.72 7.59
CA SER A 325 -1.53 -19.44 6.47
C SER A 325 -2.63 -18.61 5.81
N ASN A 326 -2.97 -18.95 4.58
CA ASN A 326 -4.03 -18.31 3.80
C ASN A 326 -3.88 -16.78 3.74
N LEU A 327 -2.66 -16.31 3.46
CA LEU A 327 -2.37 -14.91 3.29
C LEU A 327 -2.83 -14.47 1.90
N ALA A 328 -3.51 -13.32 1.81
CA ALA A 328 -4.15 -12.86 0.59
C ALA A 328 -4.04 -11.34 0.43
N VAL A 329 -3.92 -10.86 -0.81
CA VAL A 329 -3.86 -9.42 -1.10
C VAL A 329 -5.18 -8.70 -0.81
N PHE A 330 -6.29 -9.43 -0.78
CA PHE A 330 -7.61 -8.87 -0.50
C PHE A 330 -8.47 -9.87 0.28
N TYR A 331 -8.94 -9.46 1.45
CA TYR A 331 -9.89 -10.21 2.28
C TYR A 331 -11.26 -9.55 2.17
N PRO A 332 -12.24 -10.19 1.52
CA PRO A 332 -13.59 -9.64 1.43
C PRO A 332 -14.29 -9.66 2.80
N TYR A 333 -15.26 -8.77 2.99
CA TYR A 333 -16.16 -8.86 4.14
C TYR A 333 -16.92 -10.18 4.10
N PRO A 334 -17.08 -10.89 5.22
CA PRO A 334 -17.89 -12.08 5.31
C PRO A 334 -19.37 -11.73 5.01
N ARG A 335 -20.11 -12.62 4.33
CA ARG A 335 -21.54 -12.40 4.05
C ARG A 335 -22.35 -12.21 5.33
N LEU A 336 -22.02 -12.97 6.36
CA LEU A 336 -22.64 -12.89 7.68
C LEU A 336 -21.55 -13.04 8.74
N PHE A 337 -21.57 -12.18 9.74
CA PHE A 337 -20.77 -12.41 10.94
C PHE A 337 -21.43 -13.48 11.80
N VAL A 338 -20.67 -14.50 12.12
CA VAL A 338 -21.13 -15.54 13.03
C VAL A 338 -21.03 -14.97 14.45
N PRO A 339 -22.13 -14.86 15.21
CA PRO A 339 -22.16 -14.18 16.52
C PRO A 339 -21.09 -14.71 17.50
N TRP A 340 -20.83 -16.02 17.50
CA TRP A 340 -19.84 -16.61 18.39
C TRP A 340 -18.39 -16.14 18.07
N GLN A 341 -18.08 -15.82 16.82
CA GLN A 341 -16.74 -15.28 16.44
C GLN A 341 -16.55 -13.89 17.05
N VAL A 342 -17.56 -13.03 17.00
CA VAL A 342 -17.51 -11.70 17.60
C VAL A 342 -17.42 -11.80 19.11
N LEU A 343 -18.31 -12.59 19.76
CA LEU A 343 -18.31 -12.78 21.20
C LEU A 343 -17.02 -13.42 21.72
N GLY A 344 -16.52 -14.43 21.01
CA GLY A 344 -15.23 -15.07 21.32
C GLY A 344 -14.06 -14.11 21.22
N SER A 345 -14.06 -13.24 20.17
CA SER A 345 -13.03 -12.21 20.01
C SER A 345 -13.06 -11.19 21.14
N VAL A 346 -14.25 -10.71 21.53
CA VAL A 346 -14.43 -9.81 22.68
C VAL A 346 -13.89 -10.44 23.95
N PHE A 347 -14.29 -11.69 24.23
CA PHE A 347 -13.83 -12.42 25.41
C PHE A 347 -12.31 -12.54 25.44
N LEU A 348 -11.68 -12.94 24.31
CA LEU A 348 -10.22 -13.09 24.22
C LEU A 348 -9.51 -11.74 24.40
N LEU A 349 -9.99 -10.67 23.77
CA LEU A 349 -9.41 -9.33 23.92
C LEU A 349 -9.47 -8.84 25.38
N ILE A 350 -10.59 -9.03 26.04
CA ILE A 350 -10.75 -8.69 27.47
C ILE A 350 -9.81 -9.56 28.30
N ALA A 351 -9.78 -10.86 28.11
CA ALA A 351 -8.94 -11.78 28.88
C ALA A 351 -7.46 -11.43 28.74
N ILE A 352 -6.97 -11.21 27.51
CA ILE A 352 -5.58 -10.81 27.27
C ILE A 352 -5.28 -9.48 27.96
N THR A 353 -6.16 -8.49 27.83
CA THR A 353 -5.99 -7.17 28.44
C THR A 353 -5.93 -7.25 29.96
N LEU A 354 -6.80 -8.03 30.59
CA LEU A 354 -6.80 -8.24 32.05
C LEU A 354 -5.51 -8.92 32.52
N VAL A 355 -5.03 -9.94 31.80
CA VAL A 355 -3.75 -10.62 32.12
C VAL A 355 -2.58 -9.63 31.98
N VAL A 356 -2.58 -8.82 30.92
CA VAL A 356 -1.54 -7.79 30.70
C VAL A 356 -1.54 -6.76 31.82
N ILE A 357 -2.69 -6.22 32.21
CA ILE A 357 -2.82 -5.25 33.31
C ILE A 357 -2.33 -5.88 34.64
N TRP A 358 -2.77 -7.08 34.91
CA TRP A 358 -2.36 -7.81 36.14
C TRP A 358 -0.84 -8.04 36.22
N ARG A 359 -0.22 -8.34 35.06
CA ARG A 359 1.22 -8.60 34.95
C ARG A 359 2.07 -7.37 34.75
N ALA A 360 1.50 -6.20 34.39
CA ALA A 360 2.21 -5.00 33.96
C ALA A 360 3.36 -4.56 34.88
N LYS A 361 3.16 -4.64 36.20
CA LYS A 361 4.22 -4.31 37.20
C LYS A 361 5.39 -5.28 37.20
N ARG A 362 5.16 -6.58 36.87
CA ARG A 362 6.19 -7.64 36.95
C ARG A 362 6.83 -7.90 35.59
N ALA A 363 6.08 -7.67 34.50
CA ALA A 363 6.46 -7.92 33.12
C ALA A 363 6.00 -6.76 32.24
N PRO A 364 6.62 -5.56 32.36
CA PRO A 364 6.16 -4.34 31.69
C PRO A 364 6.21 -4.46 30.16
N TYR A 365 7.05 -5.33 29.61
CA TYR A 365 7.09 -5.64 28.19
C TYR A 365 5.76 -6.21 27.63
N LEU A 366 4.94 -6.86 28.48
CA LEU A 366 3.61 -7.34 28.08
C LEU A 366 2.66 -6.17 27.82
N ALA A 367 2.63 -5.18 28.73
CA ALA A 367 1.82 -3.99 28.57
C ALA A 367 2.29 -3.16 27.37
N MET A 368 3.60 -2.99 27.24
CA MET A 368 4.20 -2.29 26.09
C MET A 368 3.83 -2.97 24.78
N GLY A 369 4.06 -4.27 24.65
CA GLY A 369 3.80 -5.01 23.41
C GLY A 369 2.32 -5.07 23.05
N TRP A 370 1.45 -5.31 24.04
CA TRP A 370 0.00 -5.36 23.83
C TRP A 370 -0.58 -4.00 23.40
N LEU A 371 -0.24 -2.93 24.11
CA LEU A 371 -0.73 -1.59 23.80
C LEU A 371 -0.12 -1.04 22.50
N TRP A 372 1.14 -1.42 22.19
CA TRP A 372 1.72 -1.15 20.88
C TRP A 372 0.87 -1.78 19.78
N TYR A 373 0.65 -3.10 19.82
CA TYR A 373 -0.15 -3.82 18.85
C TYR A 373 -1.57 -3.23 18.74
N ALA A 374 -2.27 -3.15 19.86
CA ALA A 374 -3.65 -2.69 19.89
C ALA A 374 -3.80 -1.24 19.44
N GLY A 375 -2.86 -0.35 19.83
CA GLY A 375 -2.92 1.08 19.51
C GLY A 375 -2.52 1.41 18.08
N THR A 376 -1.48 0.75 17.55
CA THR A 376 -0.98 1.09 16.21
C THR A 376 -1.84 0.57 15.07
N ILE A 377 -2.69 -0.42 15.30
CA ILE A 377 -3.62 -0.96 14.28
C ILE A 377 -4.92 -0.15 14.18
N VAL A 378 -5.26 0.69 15.19
CA VAL A 378 -6.51 1.47 15.25
C VAL A 378 -6.82 2.24 13.97
N PRO A 379 -5.87 2.95 13.33
CA PRO A 379 -6.18 3.72 12.13
C PRO A 379 -6.65 2.90 10.94
N VAL A 380 -6.33 1.60 10.91
CA VAL A 380 -6.56 0.70 9.76
C VAL A 380 -7.44 -0.50 10.07
N ILE A 381 -7.94 -0.63 11.31
CA ILE A 381 -8.77 -1.78 11.73
C ILE A 381 -10.18 -1.75 11.11
N GLY A 382 -10.56 -0.67 10.41
CA GLY A 382 -11.82 -0.58 9.68
C GLY A 382 -12.98 0.07 10.44
N ILE A 383 -12.73 0.78 11.56
CA ILE A 383 -13.75 1.62 12.23
C ILE A 383 -14.13 2.78 11.29
N VAL A 384 -13.13 3.50 10.78
CA VAL A 384 -13.28 4.35 9.60
C VAL A 384 -12.89 3.50 8.40
N GLN A 385 -13.90 3.07 7.62
CA GLN A 385 -13.67 2.14 6.52
C GLN A 385 -13.18 2.85 5.28
N VAL A 386 -11.97 2.49 4.86
CA VAL A 386 -11.35 2.93 3.61
C VAL A 386 -11.11 1.71 2.74
N GLY A 387 -11.63 1.75 1.51
CA GLY A 387 -11.60 0.60 0.60
C GLY A 387 -12.67 -0.46 0.90
N ALA A 388 -12.62 -1.59 0.21
CA ALA A 388 -13.63 -2.65 0.25
C ALA A 388 -13.19 -3.90 1.04
N GLN A 389 -11.94 -3.93 1.53
CA GLN A 389 -11.37 -5.05 2.29
C GLN A 389 -11.78 -5.04 3.76
N ALA A 390 -11.99 -6.22 4.33
CA ALA A 390 -12.25 -6.41 5.76
C ALA A 390 -10.96 -6.28 6.60
N MET A 391 -9.85 -6.75 6.07
CA MET A 391 -8.51 -6.70 6.66
C MET A 391 -7.45 -6.74 5.55
N ALA A 392 -6.18 -6.46 5.86
CA ALA A 392 -5.06 -6.59 4.94
C ALA A 392 -3.78 -6.94 5.70
N ASP A 393 -2.94 -7.81 5.16
CA ASP A 393 -1.73 -8.28 5.84
C ASP A 393 -0.74 -7.12 6.09
N ARG A 394 -0.64 -6.18 5.16
CA ARG A 394 0.17 -4.95 5.26
C ARG A 394 -0.15 -4.06 6.47
N TYR A 395 -1.36 -4.14 7.00
CA TYR A 395 -1.74 -3.38 8.20
C TYR A 395 -1.00 -3.81 9.46
N THR A 396 -0.32 -4.95 9.41
CA THR A 396 0.42 -5.53 10.53
C THR A 396 1.89 -5.14 10.58
N TYR A 397 2.42 -4.45 9.58
CA TYR A 397 3.86 -4.18 9.42
C TYR A 397 4.51 -3.51 10.65
N ILE A 398 3.89 -2.48 11.22
CA ILE A 398 4.33 -1.86 12.46
C ILE A 398 3.70 -2.53 13.71
N PRO A 399 2.40 -2.87 13.72
CA PRO A 399 1.75 -3.44 14.89
C PRO A 399 2.37 -4.74 15.42
N LEU A 400 2.84 -5.64 14.55
CA LEU A 400 3.42 -6.91 14.97
C LEU A 400 4.69 -6.75 15.81
N ILE A 401 5.42 -5.64 15.73
CA ILE A 401 6.57 -5.36 16.58
C ILE A 401 6.18 -5.51 18.05
N GLY A 402 4.98 -5.05 18.44
CA GLY A 402 4.46 -5.21 19.81
C GLY A 402 4.32 -6.67 20.23
N LEU A 403 3.78 -7.52 19.35
CA LEU A 403 3.65 -8.95 19.65
C LEU A 403 5.00 -9.68 19.61
N PHE A 404 5.93 -9.26 18.75
CA PHE A 404 7.30 -9.80 18.75
C PHE A 404 8.04 -9.45 20.04
N ILE A 405 7.80 -8.27 20.62
CA ILE A 405 8.31 -7.91 21.96
C ILE A 405 7.78 -8.88 23.00
N ILE A 406 6.48 -9.16 23.02
CA ILE A 406 5.87 -10.12 23.95
C ILE A 406 6.54 -11.49 23.81
N ALA A 407 6.75 -11.98 22.58
CA ALA A 407 7.40 -13.26 22.35
C ALA A 407 8.87 -13.26 22.81
N ALA A 408 9.64 -12.22 22.43
CA ALA A 408 11.10 -12.16 22.67
C ALA A 408 11.49 -12.03 24.16
N TRP A 409 10.65 -11.41 24.99
CA TRP A 409 10.88 -11.31 26.43
C TRP A 409 10.03 -12.30 27.23
N GLY A 410 8.81 -12.61 26.76
CA GLY A 410 7.87 -13.46 27.48
C GLY A 410 8.25 -14.93 27.50
N VAL A 411 8.65 -15.48 26.34
CA VAL A 411 9.05 -16.90 26.28
C VAL A 411 10.26 -17.18 27.16
N PRO A 412 11.34 -16.39 27.14
CA PRO A 412 12.44 -16.56 28.10
C PRO A 412 12.05 -16.42 29.59
N ASP A 413 11.07 -15.55 29.90
CA ASP A 413 10.58 -15.38 31.28
C ASP A 413 9.75 -16.59 31.76
N LEU A 414 8.94 -17.16 30.86
CA LEU A 414 8.20 -18.40 31.15
C LEU A 414 9.13 -19.58 31.41
N LEU A 415 10.21 -19.69 30.65
CA LEU A 415 11.17 -20.81 30.74
C LEU A 415 12.26 -20.61 31.81
N LYS A 416 12.21 -19.53 32.62
CA LYS A 416 13.30 -19.19 33.54
C LYS A 416 13.61 -20.26 34.59
N LYS A 417 12.65 -21.13 34.90
CA LYS A 417 12.80 -22.23 35.89
C LYS A 417 13.23 -23.55 35.26
N TRP A 418 13.33 -23.65 33.92
CA TRP A 418 13.63 -24.90 33.21
C TRP A 418 15.15 -25.09 33.06
N ASN A 419 15.63 -26.30 33.34
CA ASN A 419 17.06 -26.62 33.31
C ASN A 419 17.68 -26.49 31.94
N TYR A 420 16.94 -26.86 30.86
CA TYR A 420 17.35 -26.79 29.44
C TYR A 420 16.87 -25.50 28.73
N ARG A 421 16.72 -24.41 29.50
CA ARG A 421 16.19 -23.14 28.98
C ARG A 421 16.94 -22.62 27.76
N LYS A 422 18.29 -22.65 27.80
CA LYS A 422 19.12 -22.08 26.71
C LYS A 422 18.96 -22.88 25.44
N GLU A 423 19.00 -24.19 25.55
CA GLU A 423 18.89 -25.14 24.44
C GLU A 423 17.51 -25.05 23.82
N ILE A 424 16.44 -24.99 24.59
CA ILE A 424 15.06 -24.82 24.11
C ILE A 424 14.89 -23.49 23.42
N LEU A 425 15.38 -22.39 23.97
CA LEU A 425 15.30 -21.07 23.33
C LEU A 425 16.08 -21.03 22.02
N LEU A 426 17.27 -21.62 21.97
CA LEU A 426 18.06 -21.67 20.74
C LEU A 426 17.36 -22.50 19.67
N ALA A 427 16.92 -23.72 20.02
CA ALA A 427 16.25 -24.61 19.08
C ALA A 427 14.93 -24.04 18.57
N SER A 428 14.07 -23.51 19.48
CA SER A 428 12.79 -22.92 19.09
C SER A 428 12.96 -21.64 18.25
N SER A 429 13.95 -20.80 18.56
CA SER A 429 14.25 -19.61 17.76
C SER A 429 14.75 -19.97 16.37
N ALA A 430 15.68 -20.94 16.27
CA ALA A 430 16.20 -21.42 14.99
C ALA A 430 15.10 -22.06 14.14
N LEU A 431 14.24 -22.89 14.74
CA LEU A 431 13.10 -23.50 14.06
C LEU A 431 12.10 -22.45 13.58
N SER A 432 11.75 -21.47 14.42
CA SER A 432 10.84 -20.38 14.04
C SER A 432 11.40 -19.56 12.87
N ILE A 433 12.68 -19.20 12.90
CA ILE A 433 13.35 -18.46 11.83
C ILE A 433 13.33 -19.28 10.54
N LEU A 434 13.65 -20.56 10.58
CA LEU A 434 13.65 -21.43 9.40
C LEU A 434 12.25 -21.56 8.81
N CYS A 435 11.24 -21.91 9.63
CA CYS A 435 9.86 -22.08 9.15
C CYS A 435 9.29 -20.78 8.55
N LEU A 436 9.46 -19.65 9.24
CA LEU A 436 8.97 -18.36 8.76
C LEU A 436 9.69 -17.94 7.48
N SER A 437 11.00 -18.18 7.36
CA SER A 437 11.75 -17.88 6.12
C SER A 437 11.24 -18.69 4.93
N ILE A 438 10.95 -19.99 5.12
CA ILE A 438 10.41 -20.84 4.06
C ILE A 438 9.01 -20.36 3.63
N ILE A 439 8.14 -20.05 4.60
CA ILE A 439 6.79 -19.58 4.30
C ILE A 439 6.85 -18.22 3.59
N THR A 440 7.72 -17.30 4.02
CA THR A 440 7.92 -15.99 3.38
C THR A 440 8.46 -16.14 1.97
N TRP A 441 9.46 -16.98 1.75
CA TRP A 441 9.97 -17.30 0.42
C TRP A 441 8.86 -17.77 -0.53
N THR A 442 8.00 -18.69 -0.05
CA THR A 442 6.85 -19.18 -0.83
C THR A 442 5.83 -18.07 -1.08
N GLN A 443 5.54 -17.25 -0.06
CA GLN A 443 4.59 -16.15 -0.17
C GLN A 443 5.05 -15.08 -1.16
N VAL A 444 6.35 -14.75 -1.19
CA VAL A 444 6.94 -13.84 -2.21
C VAL A 444 6.73 -14.39 -3.62
N GLY A 445 6.82 -15.71 -3.81
CA GLY A 445 6.60 -16.36 -5.11
C GLY A 445 5.21 -16.10 -5.70
N TYR A 446 4.18 -15.84 -4.88
CA TYR A 446 2.85 -15.50 -5.39
C TYR A 446 2.77 -14.08 -5.97
N TRP A 447 3.75 -13.20 -5.69
CA TRP A 447 3.81 -11.82 -6.17
C TRP A 447 4.53 -11.67 -7.53
N GLN A 448 4.84 -12.77 -8.23
CA GLN A 448 5.53 -12.73 -9.53
C GLN A 448 4.76 -11.93 -10.60
N ASN A 449 3.45 -12.10 -10.66
CA ASN A 449 2.56 -11.37 -11.56
C ASN A 449 1.12 -11.36 -11.04
N SER A 450 0.28 -10.54 -11.65
CA SER A 450 -1.12 -10.34 -11.23
C SER A 450 -1.93 -11.64 -11.23
N ILE A 451 -1.75 -12.51 -12.24
CA ILE A 451 -2.53 -13.75 -12.36
C ILE A 451 -2.15 -14.71 -11.22
N THR A 452 -0.86 -14.93 -10.99
CA THR A 452 -0.38 -15.81 -9.91
C THR A 452 -0.87 -15.34 -8.54
N LEU A 453 -0.83 -14.02 -8.29
CA LEU A 453 -1.31 -13.42 -7.04
C LEU A 453 -2.81 -13.60 -6.86
N PHE A 454 -3.58 -13.34 -7.92
CA PHE A 454 -5.04 -13.44 -7.88
C PHE A 454 -5.51 -14.89 -7.78
N ASP A 455 -4.86 -15.82 -8.49
CA ASP A 455 -5.13 -17.26 -8.40
C ASP A 455 -4.91 -17.77 -6.97
N HIS A 456 -3.78 -17.40 -6.35
CA HIS A 456 -3.53 -17.72 -4.95
C HIS A 456 -4.61 -17.13 -4.03
N THR A 457 -4.93 -15.85 -4.21
CA THR A 457 -5.94 -15.17 -3.39
C THR A 457 -7.32 -15.84 -3.51
N LEU A 458 -7.75 -16.19 -4.72
CA LEU A 458 -9.03 -16.87 -4.95
C LEU A 458 -9.06 -18.30 -4.39
N LYS A 459 -7.90 -18.95 -4.29
CA LYS A 459 -7.76 -20.29 -3.69
C LYS A 459 -7.91 -20.26 -2.16
N VAL A 460 -7.49 -19.16 -1.51
CA VAL A 460 -7.42 -19.06 -0.04
C VAL A 460 -8.52 -18.17 0.57
N THR A 461 -9.36 -17.57 -0.26
CA THR A 461 -10.47 -16.72 0.19
C THR A 461 -11.78 -17.12 -0.49
N ASP A 462 -12.88 -17.06 0.27
CA ASP A 462 -14.22 -17.31 -0.25
C ASP A 462 -14.90 -16.01 -0.66
N TYR A 463 -15.84 -16.11 -1.61
CA TYR A 463 -16.73 -15.00 -2.02
C TYR A 463 -15.99 -13.73 -2.47
N ASN A 464 -14.82 -13.88 -3.08
CA ASN A 464 -13.96 -12.77 -3.45
C ASN A 464 -14.31 -12.16 -4.81
N TRP A 465 -15.48 -11.50 -4.86
CA TRP A 465 -16.03 -10.82 -6.05
C TRP A 465 -15.05 -9.78 -6.63
N PHE A 466 -14.23 -9.17 -5.76
CA PHE A 466 -13.32 -8.12 -6.14
C PHE A 466 -12.16 -8.68 -6.98
N ILE A 467 -11.50 -9.71 -6.48
CA ILE A 467 -10.37 -10.36 -7.17
C ILE A 467 -10.81 -11.09 -8.45
N TYR A 468 -12.01 -11.67 -8.49
CA TYR A 468 -12.55 -12.19 -9.76
C TYR A 468 -12.66 -11.07 -10.80
N ASN A 469 -13.21 -9.90 -10.45
CA ASN A 469 -13.26 -8.76 -11.36
C ASN A 469 -11.88 -8.31 -11.83
N ASP A 470 -10.90 -8.21 -10.92
CA ASP A 470 -9.56 -7.70 -11.24
C ASP A 470 -8.76 -8.73 -12.05
N ARG A 471 -8.88 -10.05 -11.77
CA ARG A 471 -8.30 -11.08 -12.62
C ARG A 471 -8.91 -11.09 -14.01
N GLY A 472 -10.23 -10.94 -14.12
CA GLY A 472 -10.94 -10.76 -15.38
C GLY A 472 -10.41 -9.55 -16.17
N HIS A 473 -10.13 -8.44 -15.48
CA HIS A 473 -9.53 -7.25 -16.10
C HIS A 473 -8.12 -7.53 -16.65
N VAL A 474 -7.29 -8.29 -15.92
CA VAL A 474 -5.98 -8.72 -16.41
C VAL A 474 -6.12 -9.63 -17.64
N TYR A 475 -7.02 -10.61 -17.61
CA TYR A 475 -7.27 -11.47 -18.78
C TYR A 475 -7.75 -10.68 -20.00
N ALA A 476 -8.62 -9.68 -19.81
CA ALA A 476 -9.06 -8.79 -20.89
C ALA A 476 -7.90 -7.98 -21.48
N GLY A 477 -7.00 -7.46 -20.63
CA GLY A 477 -5.78 -6.78 -21.06
C GLY A 477 -4.81 -7.66 -21.86
N LEU A 478 -4.83 -8.98 -21.62
CA LEU A 478 -4.07 -9.98 -22.37
C LEU A 478 -4.80 -10.49 -23.64
N GLY A 479 -6.00 -9.95 -23.95
CA GLY A 479 -6.83 -10.38 -25.07
C GLY A 479 -7.64 -11.66 -24.81
N ASN A 480 -7.56 -12.25 -23.61
CA ASN A 480 -8.27 -13.46 -23.23
C ASN A 480 -9.71 -13.17 -22.76
N TYR A 481 -10.53 -12.58 -23.63
CA TYR A 481 -11.87 -12.10 -23.29
C TYR A 481 -12.82 -13.18 -22.80
N ARG A 482 -12.67 -14.46 -23.23
CA ARG A 482 -13.50 -15.58 -22.74
C ARG A 482 -13.26 -15.82 -21.24
N GLN A 483 -12.00 -15.94 -20.84
CA GLN A 483 -11.63 -16.09 -19.42
C GLN A 483 -12.03 -14.87 -18.59
N ALA A 484 -11.88 -13.67 -19.14
CA ALA A 484 -12.34 -12.45 -18.51
C ALA A 484 -13.86 -12.48 -18.22
N ILE A 485 -14.67 -12.90 -19.20
CA ILE A 485 -16.14 -13.03 -19.04
C ILE A 485 -16.48 -14.07 -17.98
N GLU A 486 -15.79 -15.21 -17.91
CA GLU A 486 -15.99 -16.21 -16.85
C GLU A 486 -15.74 -15.62 -15.46
N ASP A 487 -14.68 -14.87 -15.28
CA ASP A 487 -14.34 -14.21 -14.01
C ASP A 487 -15.37 -13.11 -13.66
N TYR A 488 -15.79 -12.30 -14.62
CA TYR A 488 -16.84 -11.32 -14.38
C TYR A 488 -18.19 -11.98 -14.03
N ASN A 489 -18.51 -13.14 -14.63
CA ASN A 489 -19.69 -13.93 -14.27
C ASN A 489 -19.64 -14.34 -12.80
N ARG A 490 -18.47 -14.84 -12.33
CA ARG A 490 -18.25 -15.19 -10.92
C ARG A 490 -18.38 -13.98 -9.99
N ALA A 491 -17.80 -12.84 -10.38
CA ALA A 491 -17.93 -11.61 -9.61
C ALA A 491 -19.38 -11.16 -9.46
N ILE A 492 -20.17 -11.24 -10.55
CA ILE A 492 -21.62 -10.90 -10.59
C ILE A 492 -22.44 -11.88 -9.76
N GLU A 493 -22.16 -13.19 -9.85
CA GLU A 493 -22.84 -14.23 -9.06
C GLU A 493 -22.66 -13.98 -7.56
N ILE A 494 -21.45 -13.61 -7.13
CA ILE A 494 -21.14 -13.32 -5.71
C ILE A 494 -21.79 -12.00 -5.27
N LYS A 495 -21.71 -10.96 -6.11
CA LYS A 495 -22.20 -9.60 -5.81
C LYS A 495 -23.04 -9.04 -6.97
N PRO A 496 -24.35 -9.39 -7.04
CA PRO A 496 -25.21 -9.00 -8.15
C PRO A 496 -25.43 -7.49 -8.33
N ARG A 497 -25.04 -6.67 -7.36
CA ARG A 497 -25.08 -5.20 -7.45
C ARG A 497 -23.69 -4.57 -7.61
N TYR A 498 -22.77 -5.25 -8.33
CA TYR A 498 -21.44 -4.72 -8.59
C TYR A 498 -21.34 -4.14 -10.02
N ALA A 499 -21.58 -2.86 -10.14
CA ALA A 499 -21.64 -2.14 -11.42
C ALA A 499 -20.41 -2.34 -12.30
N TYR A 500 -19.20 -2.38 -11.70
CA TYR A 500 -17.96 -2.51 -12.45
C TYR A 500 -17.79 -3.87 -13.15
N ALA A 501 -18.29 -4.96 -12.56
CA ALA A 501 -18.22 -6.27 -13.21
C ALA A 501 -19.11 -6.33 -14.45
N TYR A 502 -20.32 -5.76 -14.38
CA TYR A 502 -21.19 -5.62 -15.56
C TYR A 502 -20.55 -4.72 -16.63
N HIS A 503 -19.99 -3.58 -16.22
CA HIS A 503 -19.30 -2.66 -17.14
C HIS A 503 -18.14 -3.36 -17.85
N ASN A 504 -17.26 -4.04 -17.12
CA ASN A 504 -16.09 -4.71 -17.67
C ASN A 504 -16.48 -5.89 -18.57
N ARG A 505 -17.53 -6.66 -18.22
CA ARG A 505 -18.08 -7.72 -19.06
C ARG A 505 -18.69 -7.15 -20.33
N GLY A 506 -19.39 -6.02 -20.24
CA GLY A 506 -19.94 -5.28 -21.37
C GLY A 506 -18.82 -4.83 -22.34
N ILE A 507 -17.69 -4.34 -21.85
CA ILE A 507 -16.52 -4.01 -22.68
C ILE A 507 -16.00 -5.28 -23.38
N ALA A 508 -15.85 -6.40 -22.68
CA ALA A 508 -15.40 -7.66 -23.27
C ALA A 508 -16.34 -8.12 -24.38
N TYR A 509 -17.65 -8.00 -24.18
CA TYR A 509 -18.65 -8.31 -25.22
C TYR A 509 -18.55 -7.33 -26.42
N ASN A 510 -18.31 -6.04 -26.20
CA ASN A 510 -18.10 -5.07 -27.28
C ASN A 510 -16.92 -5.46 -28.16
N VAL A 511 -15.79 -5.83 -27.55
CA VAL A 511 -14.60 -6.23 -28.31
C VAL A 511 -14.83 -7.53 -29.10
N LEU A 512 -15.65 -8.43 -28.57
CA LEU A 512 -16.04 -9.67 -29.27
C LEU A 512 -17.15 -9.47 -30.33
N GLY A 513 -17.66 -8.22 -30.51
CA GLY A 513 -18.75 -7.91 -31.42
C GLY A 513 -20.16 -8.32 -30.92
N ASN A 514 -20.26 -8.77 -29.68
CA ASN A 514 -21.53 -9.19 -29.07
C ASN A 514 -22.27 -7.99 -28.49
N TYR A 515 -22.61 -7.03 -29.34
CA TYR A 515 -23.12 -5.71 -28.92
C TYR A 515 -24.45 -5.78 -28.14
N LYS A 516 -25.31 -6.74 -28.41
CA LYS A 516 -26.58 -6.90 -27.66
C LYS A 516 -26.32 -7.24 -26.19
N GLN A 517 -25.46 -8.22 -25.91
CA GLN A 517 -25.07 -8.58 -24.55
C GLN A 517 -24.35 -7.43 -23.86
N ALA A 518 -23.49 -6.70 -24.59
CA ALA A 518 -22.83 -5.51 -24.08
C ALA A 518 -23.83 -4.46 -23.60
N ILE A 519 -24.87 -4.15 -24.40
CA ILE A 519 -25.90 -3.18 -24.05
C ILE A 519 -26.69 -3.63 -22.81
N GLU A 520 -27.03 -4.93 -22.69
CA GLU A 520 -27.71 -5.47 -21.52
C GLU A 520 -26.90 -5.28 -20.23
N ASP A 521 -25.60 -5.61 -20.28
CA ASP A 521 -24.69 -5.46 -19.15
C ASP A 521 -24.48 -3.99 -18.77
N LEU A 522 -24.27 -3.12 -19.77
CA LEU A 522 -24.06 -1.70 -19.55
C LEU A 522 -25.33 -1.02 -19.02
N ASN A 523 -26.53 -1.47 -19.42
CA ASN A 523 -27.80 -1.06 -18.81
C ASN A 523 -27.83 -1.41 -17.31
N ARG A 524 -27.40 -2.62 -16.95
CA ARG A 524 -27.31 -3.03 -15.55
C ARG A 524 -26.28 -2.20 -14.77
N ALA A 525 -25.10 -1.95 -15.35
CA ALA A 525 -24.06 -1.10 -14.75
C ALA A 525 -24.59 0.31 -14.45
N ILE A 526 -25.26 0.95 -15.42
CA ILE A 526 -25.87 2.28 -15.30
C ILE A 526 -27.00 2.28 -14.26
N ALA A 527 -27.86 1.28 -14.26
CA ALA A 527 -28.94 1.17 -13.27
C ALA A 527 -28.41 1.06 -11.83
N ILE A 528 -27.28 0.35 -11.62
CA ILE A 528 -26.67 0.21 -10.30
C ILE A 528 -25.90 1.49 -9.91
N LYS A 529 -25.17 2.11 -10.87
CA LYS A 529 -24.34 3.30 -10.65
C LYS A 529 -24.56 4.34 -11.77
N PRO A 530 -25.60 5.20 -11.66
CA PRO A 530 -25.96 6.17 -12.69
C PRO A 530 -24.87 7.20 -13.03
N GLY A 531 -23.90 7.42 -12.16
CA GLY A 531 -22.76 8.32 -12.41
C GLY A 531 -21.56 7.66 -13.07
N LEU A 532 -21.64 6.41 -13.54
CA LEU A 532 -20.54 5.70 -14.21
C LEU A 532 -20.47 6.14 -15.69
N VAL A 533 -19.76 7.23 -15.94
CA VAL A 533 -19.62 7.86 -17.28
C VAL A 533 -19.15 6.88 -18.33
N GLU A 534 -18.19 6.04 -17.98
CA GLU A 534 -17.59 5.04 -18.86
C GLU A 534 -18.63 4.00 -19.36
N ALA A 535 -19.64 3.71 -18.56
CA ALA A 535 -20.69 2.78 -18.97
C ALA A 535 -21.59 3.37 -20.06
N TYR A 536 -21.92 4.67 -20.01
CA TYR A 536 -22.62 5.33 -21.08
C TYR A 536 -21.81 5.34 -22.37
N ILE A 537 -20.50 5.67 -22.28
CA ILE A 537 -19.63 5.68 -23.46
C ILE A 537 -19.58 4.30 -24.11
N ASN A 538 -19.34 3.25 -23.33
CA ASN A 538 -19.24 1.89 -23.86
C ASN A 538 -20.57 1.36 -24.40
N ARG A 539 -21.74 1.80 -23.85
CA ARG A 539 -23.04 1.49 -24.41
C ARG A 539 -23.28 2.24 -25.73
N GLY A 540 -22.89 3.50 -25.80
CA GLY A 540 -22.90 4.26 -27.05
C GLY A 540 -21.99 3.63 -28.12
N VAL A 541 -20.82 3.12 -27.76
CA VAL A 541 -19.96 2.34 -28.67
C VAL A 541 -20.65 1.07 -29.15
N ALA A 542 -21.35 0.35 -28.29
CA ALA A 542 -22.12 -0.82 -28.68
C ALA A 542 -23.25 -0.46 -29.65
N TYR A 543 -23.96 0.64 -29.39
CA TYR A 543 -24.97 1.16 -30.33
C TYR A 543 -24.39 1.59 -31.68
N ASN A 544 -23.21 2.20 -31.67
CA ASN A 544 -22.48 2.49 -32.91
C ASN A 544 -22.12 1.22 -33.70
N GLY A 545 -21.71 0.15 -32.97
CA GLY A 545 -21.43 -1.15 -33.58
C GLY A 545 -22.65 -1.81 -34.23
N LEU A 546 -23.85 -1.45 -33.78
CA LEU A 546 -25.15 -1.85 -34.37
C LEU A 546 -25.69 -0.81 -35.36
N GLU A 547 -24.91 0.21 -35.70
CA GLU A 547 -25.31 1.36 -36.58
C GLU A 547 -26.50 2.16 -36.02
N ASN A 548 -26.80 2.00 -34.75
CA ASN A 548 -27.87 2.72 -34.06
C ASN A 548 -27.37 4.06 -33.50
N TYR A 549 -26.96 4.92 -34.41
CA TYR A 549 -26.28 6.18 -34.09
C TYR A 549 -27.12 7.15 -33.25
N ARG A 550 -28.46 7.11 -33.33
CA ARG A 550 -29.34 7.99 -32.53
C ARG A 550 -29.24 7.65 -31.07
N GLN A 551 -29.34 6.35 -30.70
CA GLN A 551 -29.20 5.92 -29.30
C GLN A 551 -27.78 6.12 -28.77
N ALA A 552 -26.77 5.93 -29.63
CA ALA A 552 -25.38 6.27 -29.32
C ALA A 552 -25.21 7.74 -28.93
N LEU A 553 -25.84 8.68 -29.71
CA LEU A 553 -25.82 10.11 -29.40
C LEU A 553 -26.44 10.43 -28.04
N GLU A 554 -27.57 9.79 -27.67
CA GLU A 554 -28.19 9.95 -26.34
C GLU A 554 -27.22 9.57 -25.23
N ASP A 555 -26.53 8.45 -25.37
CA ASP A 555 -25.55 7.98 -24.39
C ASP A 555 -24.34 8.92 -24.26
N PHE A 556 -23.76 9.35 -25.37
CA PHE A 556 -22.65 10.28 -25.34
C PHE A 556 -23.05 11.65 -24.79
N ASN A 557 -24.26 12.12 -25.08
CA ASN A 557 -24.83 13.33 -24.46
C ASN A 557 -24.97 13.17 -22.95
N GLY A 558 -25.43 12.01 -22.48
CA GLY A 558 -25.50 11.66 -21.07
C GLY A 558 -24.12 11.66 -20.40
N ALA A 559 -23.11 11.05 -21.04
CA ALA A 559 -21.74 11.04 -20.57
C ALA A 559 -21.16 12.47 -20.47
N ILE A 560 -21.40 13.32 -21.47
CA ILE A 560 -20.96 14.73 -21.49
C ILE A 560 -21.67 15.55 -20.43
N ALA A 561 -22.95 15.31 -20.16
CA ALA A 561 -23.69 16.00 -19.11
C ALA A 561 -23.11 15.69 -17.71
N ILE A 562 -22.69 14.43 -17.47
CA ILE A 562 -22.08 14.02 -16.21
C ILE A 562 -20.65 14.58 -16.09
N LYS A 563 -19.86 14.55 -17.20
CA LYS A 563 -18.45 14.97 -17.20
C LYS A 563 -18.12 15.79 -18.45
N PRO A 564 -18.36 17.10 -18.46
CA PRO A 564 -18.23 17.96 -19.64
C PRO A 564 -16.84 18.04 -20.29
N GLY A 565 -15.78 17.71 -19.55
CA GLY A 565 -14.39 17.71 -20.03
C GLY A 565 -13.88 16.36 -20.56
N TYR A 566 -14.76 15.36 -20.74
CA TYR A 566 -14.32 14.01 -21.11
C TYR A 566 -14.17 13.85 -22.61
N ALA A 567 -12.94 14.04 -23.11
CA ALA A 567 -12.62 14.07 -24.54
C ALA A 567 -13.11 12.84 -25.32
N GLU A 568 -13.06 11.66 -24.71
CA GLU A 568 -13.48 10.39 -25.31
C GLU A 568 -14.97 10.38 -25.68
N ALA A 569 -15.83 11.00 -24.87
CA ALA A 569 -17.25 11.12 -25.18
C ALA A 569 -17.50 11.95 -26.45
N TYR A 570 -16.77 13.05 -26.64
CA TYR A 570 -16.87 13.88 -27.86
C TYR A 570 -16.35 13.14 -29.10
N ILE A 571 -15.23 12.38 -28.97
CA ILE A 571 -14.71 11.59 -30.10
C ILE A 571 -15.75 10.58 -30.54
N ASN A 572 -16.27 9.76 -29.60
CA ASN A 572 -17.23 8.73 -29.93
C ASN A 572 -18.56 9.33 -30.44
N ARG A 573 -19.00 10.51 -29.94
CA ARG A 573 -20.14 11.21 -30.43
C ARG A 573 -19.93 11.72 -31.89
N SER A 574 -18.72 12.17 -32.20
CA SER A 574 -18.36 12.57 -33.57
C SER A 574 -18.45 11.42 -34.59
N VAL A 575 -18.10 10.17 -34.12
CA VAL A 575 -18.25 8.98 -34.97
C VAL A 575 -19.72 8.73 -35.30
N SER A 576 -20.63 8.86 -34.30
CA SER A 576 -22.07 8.76 -34.55
C SER A 576 -22.59 9.84 -35.47
N TYR A 577 -22.14 11.10 -35.33
CA TYR A 577 -22.50 12.19 -36.25
C TYR A 577 -22.00 11.92 -37.65
N ASN A 578 -20.78 11.42 -37.83
CA ASN A 578 -20.25 11.03 -39.13
C ASN A 578 -21.08 9.89 -39.75
N GLY A 579 -21.50 8.90 -38.98
CA GLY A 579 -22.39 7.81 -39.41
C GLY A 579 -23.76 8.32 -39.91
N LEU A 580 -24.28 9.38 -39.31
CA LEU A 580 -25.54 10.05 -39.73
C LEU A 580 -25.37 11.06 -40.82
N GLY A 581 -24.13 11.35 -41.34
CA GLY A 581 -23.85 12.40 -42.28
C GLY A 581 -23.86 13.83 -41.70
N ASN A 582 -23.95 13.96 -40.38
CA ASN A 582 -23.97 15.24 -39.67
C ASN A 582 -22.53 15.76 -39.43
N TYR A 583 -21.79 15.92 -40.53
CA TYR A 583 -20.35 16.24 -40.53
C TYR A 583 -20.00 17.54 -39.80
N ARG A 584 -20.87 18.56 -39.82
CA ARG A 584 -20.63 19.83 -39.13
C ARG A 584 -20.56 19.64 -37.61
N GLN A 585 -21.51 18.91 -37.03
CA GLN A 585 -21.53 18.60 -35.59
C GLN A 585 -20.32 17.73 -35.18
N ALA A 586 -19.94 16.77 -36.05
CA ALA A 586 -18.72 15.99 -35.83
C ALA A 586 -17.46 16.87 -35.73
N ILE A 587 -17.34 17.86 -36.64
CA ILE A 587 -16.20 18.81 -36.62
C ILE A 587 -16.20 19.66 -35.36
N GLU A 588 -17.35 20.13 -34.89
CA GLU A 588 -17.47 20.91 -33.66
C GLU A 588 -16.97 20.12 -32.45
N ASP A 589 -17.39 18.86 -32.30
CA ASP A 589 -16.94 17.99 -31.24
C ASP A 589 -15.43 17.73 -31.28
N LEU A 590 -14.89 17.46 -32.47
CA LEU A 590 -13.47 17.19 -32.67
C LEU A 590 -12.60 18.41 -32.44
N ASN A 591 -13.11 19.63 -32.78
CA ASN A 591 -12.44 20.88 -32.42
C ASN A 591 -12.29 21.01 -30.88
N ARG A 592 -13.32 20.65 -30.11
CA ARG A 592 -13.23 20.63 -28.65
C ARG A 592 -12.18 19.64 -28.15
N VAL A 593 -12.14 18.42 -28.72
CA VAL A 593 -11.13 17.41 -28.38
C VAL A 593 -9.73 17.92 -28.66
N ILE A 594 -9.50 18.52 -29.84
CA ILE A 594 -8.19 19.06 -30.24
C ILE A 594 -7.76 20.19 -29.30
N THR A 595 -8.70 21.02 -28.83
CA THR A 595 -8.42 22.04 -27.82
C THR A 595 -8.00 21.42 -26.46
N ILE A 596 -8.66 20.35 -26.05
CA ILE A 596 -8.35 19.66 -24.75
C ILE A 596 -7.03 18.86 -24.85
N LYS A 597 -6.81 18.20 -26.01
CA LYS A 597 -5.67 17.29 -26.25
C LYS A 597 -5.09 17.52 -27.65
N PRO A 598 -4.24 18.52 -27.87
CA PRO A 598 -3.71 18.85 -29.20
C PRO A 598 -2.86 17.74 -29.84
N GLY A 599 -2.29 16.85 -29.07
CA GLY A 599 -1.48 15.70 -29.54
C GLY A 599 -2.29 14.43 -29.84
N PHE A 600 -3.62 14.49 -29.94
CA PHE A 600 -4.44 13.29 -30.09
C PHE A 600 -4.73 13.01 -31.59
N ALA A 601 -3.90 12.18 -32.25
CA ALA A 601 -3.93 11.89 -33.68
C ALA A 601 -5.30 11.43 -34.19
N GLU A 602 -6.05 10.63 -33.39
CA GLU A 602 -7.37 10.11 -33.79
C GLU A 602 -8.42 11.21 -33.99
N ALA A 603 -8.34 12.29 -33.20
CA ALA A 603 -9.24 13.43 -33.37
C ALA A 603 -9.05 14.10 -34.74
N TYR A 604 -7.83 14.24 -35.19
CA TYR A 604 -7.53 14.78 -36.54
C TYR A 604 -8.00 13.82 -37.64
N ILE A 605 -7.81 12.49 -37.45
CA ILE A 605 -8.32 11.51 -38.43
C ILE A 605 -9.84 11.62 -38.55
N ASN A 606 -10.57 11.61 -37.44
CA ASN A 606 -12.02 11.68 -37.47
C ASN A 606 -12.54 13.00 -38.01
N ARG A 607 -11.84 14.14 -37.77
CA ARG A 607 -12.18 15.44 -38.35
C ARG A 607 -11.88 15.49 -39.86
N GLY A 608 -10.77 14.91 -40.29
CA GLY A 608 -10.44 14.71 -41.70
C GLY A 608 -11.49 13.88 -42.43
N VAL A 609 -12.03 12.81 -41.78
CA VAL A 609 -13.16 12.04 -42.32
C VAL A 609 -14.40 12.91 -42.48
N ALA A 610 -14.75 13.74 -41.51
CA ALA A 610 -15.88 14.64 -41.56
C ALA A 610 -15.70 15.71 -42.68
N TYR A 611 -14.50 16.30 -42.81
CA TYR A 611 -14.20 17.23 -43.93
C TYR A 611 -14.28 16.54 -45.30
N SER A 612 -13.77 15.30 -45.41
CA SER A 612 -13.88 14.53 -46.64
C SER A 612 -15.35 14.22 -47.00
N GLY A 613 -16.19 13.97 -45.98
CA GLY A 613 -17.64 13.78 -46.12
C GLY A 613 -18.36 15.05 -46.65
N LEU A 614 -17.89 16.24 -46.27
CA LEU A 614 -18.37 17.52 -46.76
C LEU A 614 -17.82 17.90 -48.14
N GLY A 615 -16.90 17.13 -48.74
CA GLY A 615 -16.18 17.48 -49.97
C GLY A 615 -15.01 18.44 -49.77
N ASN A 616 -14.69 18.82 -48.55
CA ASN A 616 -13.60 19.71 -48.19
C ASN A 616 -12.25 18.97 -48.19
N TYR A 617 -11.84 18.41 -49.31
CA TYR A 617 -10.70 17.49 -49.42
C TYR A 617 -9.36 18.11 -49.00
N ARG A 618 -9.14 19.41 -49.20
CA ARG A 618 -7.91 20.09 -48.73
C ARG A 618 -7.80 20.04 -47.22
N GLN A 619 -8.85 20.45 -46.50
CA GLN A 619 -8.87 20.44 -45.04
C GLN A 619 -8.75 19.02 -44.47
N ALA A 620 -9.36 18.04 -45.15
CA ALA A 620 -9.22 16.62 -44.77
C ALA A 620 -7.77 16.15 -44.90
N ILE A 621 -7.08 16.50 -45.99
CA ILE A 621 -5.66 16.13 -46.19
C ILE A 621 -4.77 16.82 -45.15
N ASP A 622 -5.02 18.09 -44.81
CA ASP A 622 -4.27 18.80 -43.75
C ASP A 622 -4.42 18.12 -42.40
N ASP A 623 -5.62 17.68 -42.05
CA ASP A 623 -5.86 16.94 -40.80
C ASP A 623 -5.18 15.56 -40.80
N PHE A 624 -5.22 14.82 -41.91
CA PHE A 624 -4.49 13.54 -42.01
C PHE A 624 -2.96 13.74 -41.94
N ASN A 625 -2.44 14.82 -42.54
CA ASN A 625 -1.04 15.20 -42.42
C ASN A 625 -0.68 15.44 -40.96
N LYS A 626 -1.51 16.16 -40.21
CA LYS A 626 -1.29 16.42 -38.79
C LYS A 626 -1.34 15.14 -37.96
N ALA A 627 -2.26 14.22 -38.24
CA ALA A 627 -2.33 12.91 -37.60
C ALA A 627 -1.05 12.09 -37.86
N ILE A 628 -0.53 12.10 -39.08
CA ILE A 628 0.71 11.42 -39.46
C ILE A 628 1.94 12.05 -38.80
N GLU A 629 1.98 13.40 -38.69
CA GLU A 629 3.03 14.11 -37.95
C GLU A 629 3.08 13.68 -36.49
N ILE A 630 1.92 13.57 -35.84
CA ILE A 630 1.80 13.13 -34.44
C ILE A 630 2.18 11.65 -34.30
N LYS A 631 1.74 10.79 -35.23
CA LYS A 631 1.95 9.34 -35.19
C LYS A 631 2.32 8.79 -36.55
N PRO A 632 3.62 8.81 -36.95
CA PRO A 632 4.07 8.42 -38.31
C PRO A 632 3.76 6.95 -38.67
N GLY A 633 3.57 6.06 -37.72
CA GLY A 633 3.19 4.66 -37.95
C GLY A 633 1.68 4.39 -38.04
N TYR A 634 0.83 5.42 -38.14
CA TYR A 634 -0.62 5.23 -38.13
C TYR A 634 -1.16 4.90 -39.55
N ALA A 635 -1.17 3.60 -39.89
CA ALA A 635 -1.55 3.12 -41.23
C ALA A 635 -2.92 3.61 -41.69
N ASP A 636 -3.95 3.72 -40.80
CA ASP A 636 -5.29 4.20 -41.13
C ASP A 636 -5.28 5.66 -41.61
N ALA A 637 -4.40 6.52 -41.11
CA ALA A 637 -4.26 7.88 -41.55
C ALA A 637 -3.79 7.95 -43.02
N TYR A 638 -2.85 7.12 -43.44
CA TYR A 638 -2.42 6.99 -44.84
C TYR A 638 -3.53 6.44 -45.72
N VAL A 639 -4.26 5.40 -45.29
CA VAL A 639 -5.40 4.88 -46.04
C VAL A 639 -6.43 5.97 -46.30
N ARG A 640 -6.83 6.73 -45.28
CA ARG A 640 -7.84 7.78 -45.41
C ARG A 640 -7.35 8.94 -46.21
N ARG A 641 -6.08 9.37 -46.08
CA ARG A 641 -5.48 10.39 -46.90
C ARG A 641 -5.40 9.93 -48.35
N GLY A 642 -4.98 8.71 -48.63
CA GLY A 642 -4.92 8.12 -49.95
C GLY A 642 -6.30 8.07 -50.65
N VAL A 643 -7.34 7.59 -49.91
CA VAL A 643 -8.71 7.62 -50.43
C VAL A 643 -9.17 9.06 -50.72
N THR A 644 -8.81 10.03 -49.90
CA THR A 644 -9.17 11.43 -50.08
C THR A 644 -8.41 12.05 -51.27
N HIS A 645 -7.13 11.70 -51.47
CA HIS A 645 -6.37 12.08 -52.67
C HIS A 645 -7.01 11.53 -53.93
N GLY A 646 -7.47 10.27 -53.92
CA GLY A 646 -8.20 9.70 -55.03
C GLY A 646 -9.50 10.46 -55.36
N LYS A 647 -10.30 10.80 -54.33
CA LYS A 647 -11.51 11.63 -54.52
C LYS A 647 -11.21 13.04 -55.00
N PHE A 648 -10.03 13.58 -54.67
CA PHE A 648 -9.58 14.90 -55.12
C PHE A 648 -8.91 14.89 -56.48
N GLY A 649 -8.79 13.71 -57.15
CA GLY A 649 -8.19 13.55 -58.48
C GLY A 649 -6.67 13.30 -58.44
N ASN A 650 -6.05 13.18 -57.31
CA ASN A 650 -4.60 13.00 -57.15
C ASN A 650 -4.22 11.52 -57.09
N ASN A 651 -4.47 10.75 -58.14
CA ASN A 651 -4.31 9.29 -58.14
C ASN A 651 -2.89 8.79 -57.79
N ASN A 652 -1.83 9.49 -58.19
CA ASN A 652 -0.46 9.13 -57.87
C ASN A 652 -0.18 9.21 -56.34
N LEU A 653 -0.67 10.27 -55.68
CA LEU A 653 -0.54 10.44 -54.27
C LEU A 653 -1.38 9.41 -53.51
N ALA A 654 -2.57 9.09 -54.03
CA ALA A 654 -3.43 8.03 -53.47
C ALA A 654 -2.72 6.67 -53.43
N VAL A 655 -2.10 6.27 -54.53
CA VAL A 655 -1.35 5.01 -54.63
C VAL A 655 -0.13 5.01 -53.71
N ASN A 656 0.61 6.11 -53.60
CA ASN A 656 1.77 6.20 -52.73
C ASN A 656 1.37 6.06 -51.25
N ASP A 657 0.28 6.69 -50.80
CA ASP A 657 -0.23 6.55 -49.44
C ASP A 657 -0.71 5.12 -49.16
N LEU A 658 -1.41 4.49 -50.09
CA LEU A 658 -1.84 3.09 -49.95
C LEU A 658 -0.64 2.13 -49.88
N LYS A 659 0.43 2.37 -50.69
CA LYS A 659 1.69 1.60 -50.55
C LYS A 659 2.32 1.76 -49.18
N THR A 660 2.34 2.96 -48.64
CA THR A 660 2.85 3.24 -47.29
C THR A 660 2.01 2.53 -46.24
N ALA A 661 0.68 2.59 -46.34
CA ALA A 661 -0.23 1.88 -45.46
C ALA A 661 -0.03 0.34 -45.50
N ALA A 662 0.16 -0.21 -46.70
CA ALA A 662 0.42 -1.63 -46.90
C ALA A 662 1.75 -2.07 -46.26
N LYS A 663 2.82 -1.25 -46.38
CA LYS A 663 4.10 -1.48 -45.67
C LYS A 663 3.94 -1.39 -44.17
N LEU A 664 3.06 -0.58 -43.65
CA LEU A 664 2.70 -0.45 -42.24
C LEU A 664 1.75 -1.60 -41.76
N GLY A 665 1.37 -2.50 -42.65
CA GLY A 665 0.61 -3.70 -42.29
C GLY A 665 -0.90 -3.62 -42.54
N ASP A 666 -1.45 -2.53 -43.12
CA ASP A 666 -2.89 -2.42 -43.39
C ASP A 666 -3.36 -3.39 -44.49
N GLU A 667 -4.19 -4.36 -44.11
CA GLU A 667 -4.69 -5.40 -45.02
C GLU A 667 -5.65 -4.88 -46.08
N ARG A 668 -6.40 -3.81 -45.82
CA ARG A 668 -7.29 -3.16 -46.78
C ARG A 668 -6.46 -2.55 -47.92
N ALA A 669 -5.38 -1.87 -47.57
CA ALA A 669 -4.43 -1.29 -48.53
C ALA A 669 -3.73 -2.39 -49.36
N LYS A 670 -3.27 -3.48 -48.73
CA LYS A 670 -2.66 -4.63 -49.41
C LYS A 670 -3.63 -5.27 -50.38
N ASN A 671 -4.87 -5.51 -49.98
CA ASN A 671 -5.88 -6.12 -50.81
C ASN A 671 -6.26 -5.22 -52.01
N PHE A 672 -6.39 -3.91 -51.78
CA PHE A 672 -6.67 -2.94 -52.86
C PHE A 672 -5.52 -2.92 -53.89
N LEU A 673 -4.28 -2.81 -53.45
CA LEU A 673 -3.11 -2.78 -54.32
C LEU A 673 -2.97 -4.09 -55.10
N ARG A 674 -3.19 -5.23 -54.45
CA ARG A 674 -3.13 -6.58 -55.09
C ARG A 674 -4.22 -6.71 -56.18
N SER A 675 -5.45 -6.25 -55.92
CA SER A 675 -6.54 -6.34 -56.91
C SER A 675 -6.31 -5.46 -58.13
N HIS A 676 -5.43 -4.44 -58.06
CA HIS A 676 -5.05 -3.56 -59.14
C HIS A 676 -3.67 -3.88 -59.75
N GLY A 677 -3.03 -5.00 -59.38
CA GLY A 677 -1.74 -5.42 -59.88
C GLY A 677 -0.58 -4.48 -59.47
N ILE A 678 -0.72 -3.74 -58.40
CA ILE A 678 0.27 -2.76 -57.93
C ILE A 678 1.12 -3.38 -56.82
N SER A 679 2.43 -3.41 -57.00
CA SER A 679 3.39 -3.82 -55.98
C SER A 679 3.67 -2.71 -54.95
N TRP A 680 3.96 -3.08 -53.71
CA TRP A 680 4.27 -2.13 -52.63
C TRP A 680 5.53 -2.44 -51.86
#